data_e475a07e020f9af88b8a9eb2ef97a63a
#
_entry.id   e475a07e020f9af88b8a9eb2ef97a63a
#
_cell.length_a   1.000
_cell.length_b   1.000
_cell.length_c   1.000
_cell.angle_alpha   90.00
_cell.angle_beta   90.00
_cell.angle_gamma   90.00
#
_symmetry.space_group_name_H-M   'P 1'
#
loop_
_entity.id
_entity.type
_entity.pdbx_description
1 polymer ?
#
loop_
_entity_poly.entity_id
_entity_poly.type
_entity_poly.pdbx_seq_one_letter_code
_entity_poly.pdbx_strand_id
1 'polypeptide(L)'
;MKKTVAICLTLLLLFSADTLRAAKKAQKVPDPQKELKDKINKYLSSYRPDGQRVRSASRLQTLLINDSLSTIEVVADSHFGEQVFTPQSVEHIYSSIGNLLPDSCQSYILTVKSGGRDIRDLVPNRLRRDLDEKRMWGDIDYQGRPWVSNASLPYKVTNGLQNRHLSLWASHGRYFHIKDSVWKWQRPSLFGTREDLFTQTIVVPYLMPMLEKAGAIVFTPRERDWQRHEVIVDNDMPHTRWSSYQETIGSHAWSQTDSVGFAYHQGNYLDGENPFLAGTARQTETVDHRRNQSLASYIPTIPETGRYAVYVSYQTVEGSIDDAHYTVWHQGVPTEFRVNQQMGGSTWVYLGTFDFDEGSSAQNCVVLSNQSRSRGIVTTDAVRFGGGMGNIRRGYTTSGLPRCLEGARYYAQWAGMPYEVYSSKNGEDDYGDDINVRSHMTNLLAGGSCYMPDTTGRHVPIELSLAVHSDAGYTRDGSHTGTLAICTTYLNDSILGTGMSRLASRDLADELLVSVSNDIKRKYANWQMRELFDRNYSETRCPEVPSAILETMSHQNFADMRYGQDPNFRFDLARSIYKALLRYISRMHQTTYTVSPLTPNKVRVELTGKGEAKLSWAAVKDPLEPSAVPTGYIVYTAIGKGGFDNGQYIQGPQTSYTIDVTPGELYSFRVTAVNAGGESFPSEVVSACDVPEAQKTVLIVNGFHRLSSPFVRDNAVEQGFDLEEDPGVTYGRTAGWLGYQTCFNKATMGRESKDGLGYTNDTLQGQFIAGNDFDYIRTHAEAIAATQRYSIASCSAEALETNEVYPTQYNMLDLILGLERNDGYSLRHYQTFSPMLKEHLRLFASHGGALLVSGSYVGSDMQMPADRRFLEDVLKCYGEGVNRDSLQRDTISGLGTTFEFYRHLNETHYAATHPDILQPVVPAYSAMIYTDGYSACVAYDGSDYKAMTLGFPFECIKSEQKRQMLMRGILRFLLQSL
;
A
#
# COMPACT_ATOMS: atom_id res chain seq x y z
N MET A 1 74.31 -2.97 38.01
CA MET A 1 72.98 -2.41 38.32
C MET A 1 71.80 -3.00 37.55
N LYS A 2 71.97 -3.67 36.39
CA LYS A 2 70.81 -4.28 35.64
C LYS A 2 70.41 -5.72 36.03
N LYS A 3 71.22 -6.45 36.83
CA LYS A 3 70.92 -7.81 37.29
C LYS A 3 70.26 -7.85 38.67
N THR A 4 70.33 -6.81 39.47
CA THR A 4 69.70 -6.75 40.79
C THR A 4 68.25 -6.30 40.75
N VAL A 5 67.90 -5.50 39.75
CA VAL A 5 66.51 -5.07 39.53
C VAL A 5 65.61 -6.19 38.99
N ALA A 6 66.20 -7.16 38.25
CA ALA A 6 65.42 -8.29 37.70
C ALA A 6 65.05 -9.31 38.77
N ILE A 7 65.85 -9.47 39.83
CA ILE A 7 65.58 -10.43 40.91
C ILE A 7 64.50 -9.86 41.88
N CYS A 8 64.49 -8.55 42.10
CA CYS A 8 63.42 -7.91 42.91
C CYS A 8 62.08 -7.90 42.24
N LEU A 9 62.02 -7.73 40.87
CA LEU A 9 60.74 -7.82 40.12
C LEU A 9 60.21 -9.25 40.07
N THR A 10 61.10 -10.28 40.02
CA THR A 10 60.64 -11.69 39.99
C THR A 10 60.14 -12.14 41.33
N LEU A 11 60.73 -11.67 42.47
CA LEU A 11 60.21 -11.90 43.80
C LEU A 11 58.91 -11.17 44.11
N LEU A 12 58.73 -9.95 43.62
CA LEU A 12 57.43 -9.22 43.71
C LEU A 12 56.33 -9.86 42.87
N LEU A 13 56.65 -10.47 41.75
CA LEU A 13 55.66 -11.19 40.90
C LEU A 13 55.26 -12.56 41.51
N LEU A 14 56.17 -13.21 42.26
CA LEU A 14 55.86 -14.48 42.94
C LEU A 14 55.03 -14.25 44.22
N PHE A 15 55.23 -13.13 44.97
CA PHE A 15 54.34 -12.77 46.09
C PHE A 15 52.97 -12.29 45.64
N SER A 16 52.86 -11.67 44.49
CA SER A 16 51.58 -11.30 43.92
C SER A 16 50.76 -12.47 43.32
N ALA A 17 51.45 -13.53 42.86
CA ALA A 17 50.81 -14.72 42.34
C ALA A 17 50.23 -15.62 43.43
N ASP A 18 50.86 -15.67 44.62
CA ASP A 18 50.35 -16.45 45.74
C ASP A 18 49.20 -15.71 46.49
N THR A 19 49.21 -14.39 46.55
CA THR A 19 48.05 -13.61 47.07
C THR A 19 46.88 -13.63 46.11
N LEU A 20 47.09 -13.66 44.77
CA LEU A 20 46.05 -13.88 43.83
C LEU A 20 45.50 -15.34 43.79
N ARG A 21 46.32 -16.35 44.14
CA ARG A 21 45.85 -17.72 44.34
C ARG A 21 45.12 -17.92 45.66
N ALA A 22 45.45 -17.17 46.71
CA ALA A 22 44.71 -17.18 47.97
C ALA A 22 43.40 -16.45 47.84
N ALA A 23 43.26 -15.36 47.04
CA ALA A 23 42.01 -14.70 46.72
C ALA A 23 41.07 -15.55 45.86
N LYS A 24 41.56 -16.57 45.12
CA LYS A 24 40.72 -17.49 44.33
C LYS A 24 40.16 -18.66 45.14
N LYS A 25 40.49 -18.80 46.41
CA LYS A 25 39.88 -19.75 47.37
C LYS A 25 39.13 -19.04 48.48
N ALA A 26 38.49 -17.88 48.17
CA ALA A 26 37.34 -17.46 48.98
C ALA A 26 36.29 -18.57 48.79
N GLN A 27 36.08 -19.39 49.80
CA GLN A 27 34.94 -20.31 49.87
C GLN A 27 33.69 -19.49 49.50
N LYS A 28 33.04 -19.83 48.38
CA LYS A 28 31.73 -19.29 48.06
C LYS A 28 30.85 -19.61 49.27
N VAL A 29 30.51 -18.60 50.04
CA VAL A 29 29.47 -18.73 51.08
C VAL A 29 28.27 -19.35 50.37
N PRO A 30 27.74 -20.48 50.83
CA PRO A 30 26.57 -21.08 50.19
C PRO A 30 25.47 -20.04 50.14
N ASP A 31 24.97 -19.75 48.98
CA ASP A 31 23.82 -18.85 48.84
C ASP A 31 22.59 -19.53 49.47
N PRO A 32 22.09 -19.02 50.61
CA PRO A 32 20.99 -19.66 51.35
C PRO A 32 19.68 -19.70 50.53
N GLN A 33 19.62 -18.92 49.41
CA GLN A 33 18.46 -18.85 48.54
C GLN A 33 18.70 -19.66 47.25
N LYS A 34 19.78 -20.40 47.10
CA LYS A 34 20.17 -21.07 45.86
C LYS A 34 19.08 -22.01 45.34
N GLU A 35 18.50 -22.81 46.19
CA GLU A 35 17.45 -23.77 45.80
C GLU A 35 16.21 -23.06 45.24
N LEU A 36 15.77 -21.97 45.88
CA LEU A 36 14.65 -21.16 45.43
C LEU A 36 14.97 -20.48 44.12
N LYS A 37 16.18 -19.89 43.94
CA LYS A 37 16.65 -19.29 42.71
C LYS A 37 16.65 -20.31 41.58
N ASP A 38 17.15 -21.52 41.83
CA ASP A 38 17.19 -22.59 40.82
C ASP A 38 15.77 -23.03 40.39
N LYS A 39 14.81 -23.13 41.31
CA LYS A 39 13.38 -23.46 41.04
C LYS A 39 12.73 -22.36 40.21
N ILE A 40 12.87 -21.09 40.57
CA ILE A 40 12.30 -19.94 39.84
C ILE A 40 12.93 -19.83 38.47
N ASN A 41 14.26 -19.96 38.35
CA ASN A 41 14.95 -19.92 37.06
C ASN A 41 14.51 -21.07 36.15
N LYS A 42 14.30 -22.27 36.68
CA LYS A 42 13.74 -23.41 35.93
C LYS A 42 12.34 -23.10 35.40
N TYR A 43 11.47 -22.49 36.24
CA TYR A 43 10.13 -22.06 35.82
C TYR A 43 10.22 -21.05 34.67
N LEU A 44 10.97 -19.94 34.86
CA LEU A 44 11.10 -18.89 33.84
C LEU A 44 11.66 -19.43 32.51
N SER A 45 12.66 -20.34 32.55
CA SER A 45 13.28 -20.91 31.35
C SER A 45 12.36 -21.88 30.61
N SER A 46 11.44 -22.53 31.29
CA SER A 46 10.47 -23.46 30.71
C SER A 46 9.13 -22.80 30.35
N TYR A 47 8.82 -21.64 30.89
CA TYR A 47 7.58 -20.93 30.61
C TYR A 47 7.44 -20.58 29.13
N ARG A 48 6.27 -20.80 28.57
CA ARG A 48 5.91 -20.40 27.20
C ARG A 48 4.53 -19.74 27.23
N PRO A 49 4.40 -18.52 26.65
CA PRO A 49 3.10 -17.87 26.54
C PRO A 49 2.20 -18.60 25.54
N ASP A 50 0.90 -18.65 25.84
CA ASP A 50 -0.07 -19.30 24.96
C ASP A 50 -0.22 -18.55 23.64
N GLY A 51 -0.22 -19.31 22.53
CA GLY A 51 -0.48 -18.77 21.18
C GLY A 51 0.62 -17.87 20.62
N GLN A 52 1.73 -17.67 21.36
CA GLN A 52 2.85 -16.82 20.95
C GLN A 52 4.15 -17.63 20.88
N ARG A 53 4.90 -17.42 19.78
CA ARG A 53 6.22 -18.03 19.61
C ARG A 53 7.30 -17.10 20.15
N VAL A 54 7.95 -17.49 21.24
CA VAL A 54 9.09 -16.77 21.82
C VAL A 54 10.37 -17.56 21.57
N ARG A 55 11.39 -16.91 20.98
CA ARG A 55 12.63 -17.58 20.57
C ARG A 55 13.60 -17.79 21.70
N SER A 56 13.65 -16.86 22.66
CA SER A 56 14.61 -16.89 23.77
C SER A 56 13.96 -17.42 25.05
N ALA A 57 14.61 -18.33 25.74
CA ALA A 57 14.21 -18.74 27.07
C ALA A 57 14.57 -17.64 28.08
N SER A 58 13.64 -17.30 28.96
CA SER A 58 13.85 -16.30 30.01
C SER A 58 14.65 -16.84 31.18
N ARG A 59 15.30 -15.95 31.93
CA ARG A 59 16.14 -16.30 33.08
C ARG A 59 15.87 -15.38 34.25
N LEU A 60 16.11 -15.90 35.47
CA LEU A 60 16.13 -15.10 36.66
C LEU A 60 17.38 -14.22 36.70
N GLN A 61 17.21 -12.91 36.77
CA GLN A 61 18.31 -11.95 37.01
C GLN A 61 18.61 -11.77 38.48
N THR A 62 17.55 -11.51 39.27
CA THR A 62 17.70 -11.20 40.67
C THR A 62 16.50 -11.74 41.47
N LEU A 63 16.75 -12.23 42.70
CA LEU A 63 15.76 -12.53 43.67
C LEU A 63 16.09 -11.72 44.94
N LEU A 64 15.17 -10.82 45.33
CA LEU A 64 15.30 -9.99 46.52
C LEU A 64 14.22 -10.42 47.51
N ILE A 65 14.61 -10.81 48.73
CA ILE A 65 13.72 -11.13 49.82
C ILE A 65 14.01 -10.11 50.92
N ASN A 66 12.97 -9.40 51.36
CA ASN A 66 13.07 -8.45 52.45
C ASN A 66 12.13 -8.89 53.58
N ASP A 67 12.71 -9.53 54.60
CA ASP A 67 11.98 -10.06 55.74
C ASP A 67 11.37 -8.93 56.61
N SER A 68 12.04 -7.76 56.66
CA SER A 68 11.55 -6.62 57.45
C SER A 68 10.27 -5.99 56.85
N LEU A 69 10.12 -6.03 55.51
CA LEU A 69 8.97 -5.50 54.83
C LEU A 69 8.00 -6.61 54.40
N SER A 70 8.35 -7.88 54.62
CA SER A 70 7.61 -9.06 54.13
C SER A 70 7.34 -8.98 52.64
N THR A 71 8.39 -8.69 51.83
CA THR A 71 8.29 -8.57 50.37
C THR A 71 9.27 -9.48 49.64
N ILE A 72 8.86 -10.00 48.52
CA ILE A 72 9.69 -10.76 47.58
C ILE A 72 9.61 -10.13 46.18
N GLU A 73 10.77 -9.82 45.64
CA GLU A 73 10.88 -9.32 44.26
C GLU A 73 11.65 -10.34 43.38
N VAL A 74 10.97 -10.85 42.35
CA VAL A 74 11.52 -11.74 41.35
C VAL A 74 11.75 -10.92 40.09
N VAL A 75 13.00 -10.69 39.74
CA VAL A 75 13.37 -9.95 38.53
C VAL A 75 13.81 -10.95 37.46
N ALA A 76 12.98 -11.10 36.43
CA ALA A 76 13.31 -11.83 35.22
C ALA A 76 14.10 -10.95 34.25
N ASP A 77 14.79 -11.56 33.29
CA ASP A 77 15.45 -10.82 32.23
C ASP A 77 14.43 -10.11 31.29
N SER A 78 14.92 -9.25 30.41
CA SER A 78 14.09 -8.49 29.49
C SER A 78 13.28 -9.36 28.53
N HIS A 79 13.78 -10.55 28.19
CA HIS A 79 13.05 -11.48 27.29
C HIS A 79 11.73 -11.96 27.88
N PHE A 80 11.59 -12.02 29.23
CA PHE A 80 10.33 -12.36 29.86
C PHE A 80 9.25 -11.30 29.61
N GLY A 81 9.65 -10.04 29.49
CA GLY A 81 8.75 -8.92 29.16
C GLY A 81 8.36 -8.84 27.66
N GLU A 82 9.07 -9.57 26.77
CA GLU A 82 8.83 -9.54 25.32
C GLU A 82 7.66 -10.44 24.86
N GLN A 83 6.61 -10.49 25.64
CA GLN A 83 5.40 -11.26 25.36
C GLN A 83 4.13 -10.42 25.51
N VAL A 84 3.04 -10.91 24.96
CA VAL A 84 1.69 -10.37 25.17
C VAL A 84 1.19 -10.83 26.54
N PHE A 85 0.95 -9.90 27.46
CA PHE A 85 0.38 -10.20 28.76
C PHE A 85 -1.14 -10.04 28.75
N THR A 86 -1.83 -11.00 29.39
CA THR A 86 -3.24 -10.92 29.71
C THR A 86 -3.42 -10.99 31.23
N PRO A 87 -4.55 -10.54 31.79
CA PRO A 87 -4.82 -10.71 33.24
C PRO A 87 -4.66 -12.17 33.67
N GLN A 88 -5.12 -13.12 32.86
CA GLN A 88 -5.05 -14.56 33.15
C GLN A 88 -3.60 -15.08 33.14
N SER A 89 -2.78 -14.68 32.14
CA SER A 89 -1.38 -15.10 32.09
C SER A 89 -0.58 -14.55 33.26
N VAL A 90 -0.85 -13.29 33.67
CA VAL A 90 -0.22 -12.66 34.85
C VAL A 90 -0.59 -13.40 36.09
N GLU A 91 -1.89 -13.66 36.34
CA GLU A 91 -2.36 -14.41 37.48
C GLU A 91 -1.74 -15.82 37.59
N HIS A 92 -1.66 -16.50 36.43
CA HIS A 92 -0.99 -17.82 36.32
C HIS A 92 0.51 -17.74 36.70
N ILE A 93 1.23 -16.71 36.23
CA ILE A 93 2.64 -16.51 36.56
C ILE A 93 2.85 -16.24 38.03
N TYR A 94 2.04 -15.35 38.63
CA TYR A 94 2.10 -15.04 40.05
C TYR A 94 1.79 -16.24 40.89
N SER A 95 0.75 -17.00 40.61
CA SER A 95 0.38 -18.23 41.32
C SER A 95 1.47 -19.30 41.20
N SER A 96 2.02 -19.49 39.98
CA SER A 96 3.09 -20.49 39.76
C SER A 96 4.35 -20.18 40.55
N ILE A 97 4.79 -18.90 40.54
CA ILE A 97 5.98 -18.50 41.29
C ILE A 97 5.67 -18.52 42.83
N GLY A 98 4.48 -18.09 43.24
CA GLY A 98 4.03 -18.14 44.64
C GLY A 98 4.09 -19.55 45.21
N ASN A 99 3.66 -20.55 44.43
CA ASN A 99 3.73 -21.97 44.82
C ASN A 99 5.16 -22.53 44.97
N LEU A 100 6.17 -21.84 44.49
CA LEU A 100 7.58 -22.23 44.63
C LEU A 100 8.20 -21.65 45.91
N LEU A 101 7.53 -20.69 46.55
CA LEU A 101 8.02 -20.03 47.74
C LEU A 101 7.96 -20.95 48.97
N PRO A 102 8.93 -20.89 49.91
CA PRO A 102 8.88 -21.61 51.15
C PRO A 102 7.67 -21.18 52.01
N ASP A 103 7.19 -22.08 52.87
CA ASP A 103 6.05 -21.81 53.73
C ASP A 103 6.24 -20.54 54.58
N SER A 104 7.45 -20.25 55.01
CA SER A 104 7.80 -19.02 55.75
C SER A 104 7.63 -17.73 54.97
N CYS A 105 7.55 -17.82 53.64
CA CYS A 105 7.43 -16.67 52.75
C CYS A 105 6.05 -16.59 52.07
N GLN A 106 5.13 -17.50 52.33
CA GLN A 106 3.81 -17.56 51.70
C GLN A 106 2.94 -16.32 51.97
N SER A 107 3.17 -15.65 53.04
CA SER A 107 2.45 -14.41 53.42
C SER A 107 3.10 -13.13 52.87
N TYR A 108 4.26 -13.24 52.20
CA TYR A 108 4.97 -12.07 51.68
C TYR A 108 4.30 -11.53 50.41
N ILE A 109 4.41 -10.23 50.20
CA ILE A 109 3.94 -9.58 48.97
C ILE A 109 4.93 -9.91 47.87
N LEU A 110 4.49 -10.74 46.91
CA LEU A 110 5.26 -11.11 45.74
C LEU A 110 5.12 -10.04 44.65
N THR A 111 6.24 -9.64 44.07
CA THR A 111 6.32 -8.80 42.85
C THR A 111 7.18 -9.50 41.79
N VAL A 112 6.68 -9.61 40.57
CA VAL A 112 7.39 -10.19 39.43
C VAL A 112 7.67 -9.08 38.41
N LYS A 113 8.96 -8.84 38.14
CA LYS A 113 9.40 -7.76 37.25
C LYS A 113 10.16 -8.27 36.05
N SER A 114 10.05 -7.55 34.94
CA SER A 114 10.89 -7.68 33.75
C SER A 114 11.13 -6.30 33.15
N GLY A 115 12.36 -6.03 32.69
CA GLY A 115 12.72 -4.72 32.14
C GLY A 115 12.49 -3.55 33.12
N GLY A 116 12.62 -3.79 34.44
CA GLY A 116 12.41 -2.79 35.48
C GLY A 116 10.94 -2.55 35.87
N ARG A 117 9.95 -3.23 35.24
CA ARG A 117 8.50 -3.05 35.47
C ARG A 117 7.85 -4.30 36.05
N ASP A 118 6.86 -4.11 36.87
CA ASP A 118 5.94 -5.18 37.26
C ASP A 118 5.22 -5.68 36.00
N ILE A 119 5.13 -7.01 35.80
CA ILE A 119 4.44 -7.59 34.65
C ILE A 119 2.95 -7.27 34.62
N ARG A 120 2.33 -6.90 35.77
CA ARG A 120 0.96 -6.37 35.83
C ARG A 120 0.81 -5.05 35.08
N ASP A 121 1.85 -4.22 35.05
CA ASP A 121 1.86 -2.97 34.30
C ASP A 121 1.99 -3.20 32.78
N LEU A 122 2.49 -4.36 32.36
CA LEU A 122 2.65 -4.73 30.96
C LEU A 122 1.36 -5.27 30.31
N VAL A 123 0.29 -5.46 31.10
CA VAL A 123 -1.05 -5.76 30.57
C VAL A 123 -1.58 -4.53 29.82
N PRO A 124 -1.98 -4.65 28.55
CA PRO A 124 -2.44 -3.52 27.75
C PRO A 124 -3.81 -3.00 28.22
N ASN A 125 -4.07 -1.70 28.02
CA ASN A 125 -5.34 -1.07 28.39
C ASN A 125 -6.57 -1.78 27.82
N ARG A 126 -6.48 -2.37 26.65
CA ARG A 126 -7.60 -3.12 26.01
C ARG A 126 -8.11 -4.30 26.87
N LEU A 127 -7.31 -4.80 27.81
CA LEU A 127 -7.64 -5.94 28.69
C LEU A 127 -7.80 -5.56 30.16
N ARG A 128 -7.55 -4.30 30.52
CA ARG A 128 -7.66 -3.83 31.91
C ARG A 128 -9.10 -3.46 32.27
N ARG A 129 -9.51 -3.77 33.47
CA ARG A 129 -10.78 -3.29 34.04
C ARG A 129 -10.71 -1.80 34.37
N ASP A 130 -9.63 -1.43 35.07
CA ASP A 130 -9.33 -0.05 35.42
C ASP A 130 -8.30 0.46 34.41
N LEU A 131 -8.72 1.36 33.51
CA LEU A 131 -7.88 1.93 32.49
C LEU A 131 -6.76 2.75 33.14
N ASP A 132 -5.55 2.62 32.62
CA ASP A 132 -4.44 3.49 32.98
C ASP A 132 -4.53 4.76 32.10
N GLU A 133 -5.09 5.82 32.68
CA GLU A 133 -5.32 7.10 32.01
C GLU A 133 -4.02 7.75 31.49
N LYS A 134 -2.87 7.45 32.11
CA LYS A 134 -1.56 7.94 31.64
C LYS A 134 -1.15 7.39 30.27
N ARG A 135 -1.85 6.38 29.75
CA ARG A 135 -1.63 5.79 28.43
C ARG A 135 -2.66 6.24 27.39
N MET A 136 -3.48 7.21 27.72
CA MET A 136 -4.59 7.66 26.89
C MET A 136 -4.50 9.16 26.63
N TRP A 137 -5.09 9.63 25.55
CA TRP A 137 -5.20 11.07 25.30
C TRP A 137 -6.15 11.76 26.30
N GLY A 138 -7.13 11.03 26.84
CA GLY A 138 -8.10 11.58 27.79
C GLY A 138 -8.89 12.73 27.14
N ASP A 139 -8.82 13.91 27.76
CA ASP A 139 -9.49 15.12 27.26
C ASP A 139 -8.71 15.82 26.13
N ILE A 140 -7.49 15.35 25.80
CA ILE A 140 -6.72 15.89 24.69
C ILE A 140 -7.27 15.30 23.39
N ASP A 141 -8.03 16.11 22.66
CA ASP A 141 -8.59 15.73 21.37
C ASP A 141 -8.62 16.94 20.44
N TYR A 142 -8.07 16.79 19.23
CA TYR A 142 -8.07 17.85 18.24
C TYR A 142 -9.46 18.08 17.69
N GLN A 143 -10.04 19.26 17.94
CA GLN A 143 -11.41 19.63 17.52
C GLN A 143 -11.44 20.62 16.34
N GLY A 144 -10.27 21.02 15.83
CA GLY A 144 -10.15 21.94 14.70
C GLY A 144 -10.43 21.27 13.35
N ARG A 145 -10.32 22.05 12.27
CA ARG A 145 -10.37 21.50 10.92
C ARG A 145 -9.11 20.69 10.64
N PRO A 146 -9.24 19.54 9.95
CA PRO A 146 -8.07 18.73 9.59
C PRO A 146 -7.13 19.51 8.66
N TRP A 147 -5.88 19.08 8.58
CA TRP A 147 -4.89 19.68 7.71
C TRP A 147 -5.39 19.74 6.26
N VAL A 148 -5.92 18.63 5.76
CA VAL A 148 -6.53 18.55 4.41
C VAL A 148 -7.88 17.83 4.50
N SER A 149 -8.88 18.35 3.82
CA SER A 149 -10.16 17.64 3.64
C SER A 149 -10.65 17.76 2.20
N ASN A 150 -11.14 16.67 1.63
CA ASN A 150 -11.81 16.67 0.33
C ASN A 150 -13.28 17.14 0.51
N ALA A 151 -13.57 18.33 0.00
CA ALA A 151 -14.90 18.95 0.10
C ALA A 151 -15.89 18.44 -0.95
N SER A 152 -15.41 17.73 -1.98
CA SER A 152 -16.24 17.16 -3.05
C SER A 152 -16.81 15.79 -2.72
N LEU A 153 -16.35 15.15 -1.63
CA LEU A 153 -16.88 13.84 -1.23
C LEU A 153 -18.37 13.94 -0.93
N PRO A 154 -19.24 13.11 -1.56
CA PRO A 154 -20.68 13.13 -1.36
C PRO A 154 -21.11 12.47 -0.04
N TYR A 155 -20.19 11.98 0.74
CA TYR A 155 -20.38 11.21 1.96
C TYR A 155 -19.38 11.64 3.05
N LYS A 156 -19.81 11.55 4.32
CA LYS A 156 -18.94 11.87 5.47
C LYS A 156 -18.74 10.66 6.36
N VAL A 157 -17.49 10.37 6.68
CA VAL A 157 -17.13 9.42 7.73
C VAL A 157 -17.48 10.03 9.09
N THR A 158 -18.12 9.27 9.98
CA THR A 158 -18.60 9.74 11.29
C THR A 158 -18.19 8.85 12.46
N ASN A 159 -17.73 7.63 12.18
CA ASN A 159 -17.32 6.66 13.20
C ASN A 159 -16.14 5.81 12.73
N GLY A 160 -15.23 6.44 11.97
CA GLY A 160 -13.98 5.88 11.48
C GLY A 160 -12.78 6.61 12.08
N LEU A 161 -11.89 7.08 11.20
CA LEU A 161 -10.69 7.86 11.55
C LEU A 161 -10.82 9.34 11.13
N GLN A 162 -12.04 9.85 11.07
CA GLN A 162 -12.28 11.22 10.62
C GLN A 162 -11.43 12.23 11.42
N ASN A 163 -10.73 13.10 10.68
CA ASN A 163 -9.86 14.15 11.20
C ASN A 163 -8.64 13.66 12.01
N ARG A 164 -8.34 12.35 12.04
CA ARG A 164 -7.16 11.81 12.68
C ARG A 164 -5.93 11.99 11.80
N HIS A 165 -4.84 12.47 12.37
CA HIS A 165 -3.57 12.69 11.67
C HIS A 165 -2.58 11.64 12.11
N LEU A 166 -2.09 10.86 11.14
CA LEU A 166 -1.22 9.72 11.38
C LEU A 166 0.08 9.89 10.60
N SER A 167 1.20 9.53 11.21
CA SER A 167 2.47 9.40 10.52
C SER A 167 2.76 7.94 10.21
N LEU A 168 2.94 7.61 8.93
CA LEU A 168 3.08 6.23 8.47
C LEU A 168 4.14 6.12 7.38
N TRP A 169 5.00 5.10 7.44
CA TRP A 169 5.97 4.84 6.37
C TRP A 169 6.26 3.37 6.17
N ALA A 170 6.65 3.05 4.92
CA ALA A 170 7.21 1.77 4.53
C ALA A 170 8.71 1.78 4.80
N SER A 171 9.19 0.88 5.63
CA SER A 171 10.59 0.65 6.02
C SER A 171 11.60 1.77 5.62
N HIS A 172 12.49 1.49 4.70
CA HIS A 172 13.60 2.34 4.27
C HIS A 172 13.72 2.38 2.74
N GLY A 173 14.68 3.14 2.23
CA GLY A 173 14.97 3.28 0.80
C GLY A 173 16.47 3.32 0.54
N ARG A 174 16.82 3.56 -0.73
CA ARG A 174 18.21 3.66 -1.16
C ARG A 174 18.91 4.85 -0.53
N TYR A 175 20.13 4.67 -0.03
CA TYR A 175 20.93 5.69 0.62
C TYR A 175 22.34 5.76 0.03
N PHE A 176 23.01 6.91 0.22
CA PHE A 176 24.38 7.10 -0.18
C PHE A 176 25.34 6.67 0.94
N HIS A 177 26.19 5.68 0.66
CA HIS A 177 27.20 5.23 1.60
C HIS A 177 28.46 6.06 1.43
N ILE A 178 28.69 7.00 2.33
CA ILE A 178 29.72 8.03 2.23
C ILE A 178 31.13 7.44 2.09
N LYS A 179 31.46 6.43 2.92
CA LYS A 179 32.80 5.81 2.93
C LYS A 179 33.17 5.17 1.59
N ASP A 180 32.21 4.54 0.92
CA ASP A 180 32.42 3.89 -0.38
C ASP A 180 32.07 4.82 -1.55
N SER A 181 31.48 5.97 -1.29
CA SER A 181 30.99 6.94 -2.28
C SER A 181 30.02 6.34 -3.31
N VAL A 182 29.11 5.47 -2.87
CA VAL A 182 28.15 4.79 -3.72
C VAL A 182 26.77 4.75 -3.11
N TRP A 183 25.74 4.71 -3.96
CA TRP A 183 24.36 4.49 -3.55
C TRP A 183 24.12 3.00 -3.28
N LYS A 184 23.55 2.69 -2.10
CA LYS A 184 23.28 1.33 -1.63
C LYS A 184 21.84 1.18 -1.17
N TRP A 185 21.34 -0.03 -1.28
CA TRP A 185 20.15 -0.45 -0.57
C TRP A 185 20.51 -0.87 0.87
N GLN A 186 19.53 -0.80 1.76
CA GLN A 186 19.76 -1.15 3.17
C GLN A 186 19.72 -2.65 3.42
N ARG A 187 19.03 -3.42 2.57
CA ARG A 187 18.78 -4.85 2.79
C ARG A 187 19.16 -5.71 1.57
N PRO A 188 19.41 -7.03 1.78
CA PRO A 188 19.75 -7.94 0.71
C PRO A 188 18.62 -8.19 -0.27
N SER A 189 18.95 -8.67 -1.47
CA SER A 189 18.04 -8.97 -2.57
C SER A 189 17.64 -10.44 -2.55
N LEU A 190 16.41 -10.76 -2.21
CA LEU A 190 15.89 -12.13 -2.15
C LEU A 190 14.48 -12.21 -2.74
N PHE A 191 14.18 -13.31 -3.43
CA PHE A 191 12.83 -13.63 -3.91
C PHE A 191 12.18 -12.55 -4.80
N GLY A 192 12.96 -11.98 -5.75
CA GLY A 192 12.50 -10.96 -6.69
C GLY A 192 12.45 -9.53 -6.13
N THR A 193 12.69 -9.35 -4.84
CA THR A 193 12.50 -8.08 -4.13
C THR A 193 13.55 -7.85 -3.05
N ARG A 194 13.32 -6.88 -2.20
CA ARG A 194 14.00 -6.60 -0.92
C ARG A 194 13.07 -5.84 0.01
N GLU A 195 13.37 -5.78 1.28
CA GLU A 195 12.54 -5.07 2.25
C GLU A 195 12.24 -3.63 1.83
N ASP A 196 13.26 -2.88 1.37
CA ASP A 196 13.17 -1.49 0.90
C ASP A 196 12.08 -1.27 -0.17
N LEU A 197 11.76 -2.29 -0.97
CA LEU A 197 10.73 -2.27 -2.01
C LEU A 197 9.45 -3.00 -1.59
N PHE A 198 9.59 -4.12 -0.90
CA PHE A 198 8.49 -5.00 -0.54
C PHE A 198 7.45 -4.30 0.34
N THR A 199 7.88 -3.61 1.39
CA THR A 199 6.98 -2.94 2.33
C THR A 199 6.14 -1.84 1.69
N GLN A 200 6.68 -1.16 0.66
CA GLN A 200 5.92 -0.19 -0.13
C GLN A 200 4.71 -0.82 -0.83
N THR A 201 4.81 -2.08 -1.27
CA THR A 201 3.72 -2.79 -1.96
C THR A 201 2.52 -3.13 -1.06
N ILE A 202 2.68 -2.98 0.25
CA ILE A 202 1.62 -3.12 1.25
C ILE A 202 1.09 -1.74 1.65
N VAL A 203 2.01 -0.81 1.94
CA VAL A 203 1.69 0.49 2.54
C VAL A 203 1.05 1.43 1.53
N VAL A 204 1.66 1.60 0.35
CA VAL A 204 1.24 2.62 -0.62
C VAL A 204 -0.08 2.27 -1.32
N PRO A 205 -0.26 1.06 -1.92
CA PRO A 205 -1.49 0.76 -2.66
C PRO A 205 -2.67 0.32 -1.78
N TYR A 206 -2.42 -0.09 -0.53
CA TYR A 206 -3.47 -0.65 0.32
C TYR A 206 -3.66 0.09 1.64
N LEU A 207 -2.64 0.16 2.51
CA LEU A 207 -2.81 0.66 3.87
C LEU A 207 -3.12 2.15 3.92
N MET A 208 -2.35 2.99 3.21
CA MET A 208 -2.63 4.44 3.15
C MET A 208 -4.02 4.74 2.61
N PRO A 209 -4.46 4.18 1.46
CA PRO A 209 -5.82 4.39 0.97
C PRO A 209 -6.92 3.90 1.93
N MET A 210 -6.71 2.78 2.66
CA MET A 210 -7.70 2.31 3.64
C MET A 210 -7.86 3.29 4.80
N LEU A 211 -6.76 3.84 5.30
CA LEU A 211 -6.79 4.85 6.38
C LEU A 211 -7.43 6.15 5.91
N GLU A 212 -7.08 6.64 4.71
CA GLU A 212 -7.62 7.86 4.12
C GLU A 212 -9.11 7.73 3.81
N LYS A 213 -9.54 6.58 3.26
CA LYS A 213 -10.96 6.29 3.04
C LYS A 213 -11.77 6.11 4.34
N ALA A 214 -11.11 5.81 5.44
CA ALA A 214 -11.69 5.85 6.78
C ALA A 214 -11.66 7.25 7.41
N GLY A 215 -11.18 8.27 6.70
CA GLY A 215 -11.19 9.68 7.10
C GLY A 215 -9.91 10.21 7.73
N ALA A 216 -8.84 9.39 7.80
CA ALA A 216 -7.55 9.85 8.31
C ALA A 216 -6.81 10.77 7.32
N ILE A 217 -5.98 11.64 7.86
CA ILE A 217 -4.96 12.38 7.13
C ILE A 217 -3.63 11.69 7.37
N VAL A 218 -3.07 11.07 6.32
CA VAL A 218 -1.84 10.27 6.42
C VAL A 218 -0.65 11.07 5.92
N PHE A 219 0.24 11.42 6.84
CA PHE A 219 1.56 11.94 6.53
C PHE A 219 2.55 10.79 6.34
N THR A 220 3.48 10.93 5.41
CA THR A 220 4.61 10.01 5.25
C THR A 220 5.91 10.80 5.07
N PRO A 221 6.99 10.45 5.79
CA PRO A 221 8.30 11.08 5.66
C PRO A 221 9.08 10.60 4.43
N ARG A 222 8.43 9.89 3.51
CA ARG A 222 8.97 9.43 2.24
C ARG A 222 8.02 9.81 1.10
N GLU A 223 8.55 9.93 -0.13
CA GLU A 223 7.69 10.12 -1.30
C GLU A 223 6.75 8.91 -1.47
N ARG A 224 5.45 9.18 -1.65
CA ARG A 224 4.44 8.13 -1.80
C ARG A 224 4.04 7.88 -3.26
N ASP A 225 4.34 8.80 -4.17
CA ASP A 225 3.93 8.70 -5.56
C ASP A 225 4.91 7.87 -6.39
N TRP A 226 4.37 6.86 -7.07
CA TRP A 226 5.10 6.00 -8.01
C TRP A 226 5.10 6.58 -9.43
N GLN A 227 5.11 7.91 -9.55
CA GLN A 227 5.27 8.63 -10.81
C GLN A 227 6.71 9.15 -10.93
N ARG A 228 7.39 8.76 -12.03
CA ARG A 228 8.76 9.24 -12.29
C ARG A 228 8.83 10.65 -12.84
N HIS A 229 7.76 11.12 -13.45
CA HIS A 229 7.65 12.50 -13.90
C HIS A 229 7.27 13.42 -12.74
N GLU A 230 7.76 14.63 -12.81
CA GLU A 230 7.44 15.70 -11.87
C GLU A 230 7.32 17.01 -12.63
N VAL A 231 6.24 17.73 -12.39
CA VAL A 231 6.07 19.10 -12.90
C VAL A 231 5.80 20.04 -11.73
N ILE A 232 6.58 21.08 -11.63
CA ILE A 232 6.42 22.12 -10.60
C ILE A 232 5.96 23.40 -11.27
N VAL A 233 4.92 23.97 -10.73
CA VAL A 233 4.44 25.31 -11.08
C VAL A 233 4.69 26.21 -9.88
N ASP A 234 5.52 27.23 -10.08
CA ASP A 234 6.09 28.08 -9.04
C ASP A 234 5.81 29.55 -9.33
N ASN A 235 5.45 30.33 -8.33
CA ASN A 235 5.20 31.77 -8.48
C ASN A 235 6.46 32.56 -8.83
N ASP A 236 7.65 32.12 -8.42
CA ASP A 236 8.93 32.77 -8.73
C ASP A 236 9.41 32.49 -10.17
N MET A 237 8.83 31.46 -10.83
CA MET A 237 9.05 31.12 -12.24
C MET A 237 7.72 31.00 -12.98
N PRO A 238 6.97 32.10 -13.14
CA PRO A 238 5.56 32.07 -13.55
C PRO A 238 5.33 31.54 -14.97
N HIS A 239 6.35 31.57 -15.82
CA HIS A 239 6.24 31.06 -17.18
C HIS A 239 7.50 30.31 -17.59
N THR A 240 7.34 29.00 -17.75
CA THR A 240 8.34 28.11 -18.32
C THR A 240 7.72 27.38 -19.52
N ARG A 241 8.49 26.59 -20.23
CA ARG A 241 7.92 25.68 -21.26
C ARG A 241 7.10 24.51 -20.63
N TRP A 242 7.22 24.31 -19.31
CA TRP A 242 6.59 23.20 -18.59
C TRP A 242 5.49 23.61 -17.64
N SER A 243 5.32 24.91 -17.39
CA SER A 243 4.40 25.39 -16.37
C SER A 243 3.98 26.85 -16.62
N SER A 244 2.78 27.20 -16.13
CA SER A 244 2.29 28.57 -16.13
C SER A 244 1.59 28.86 -14.80
N TYR A 245 2.06 29.88 -14.09
CA TYR A 245 1.43 30.46 -12.92
C TYR A 245 0.73 31.76 -13.31
N GLN A 246 -0.51 31.96 -12.85
CA GLN A 246 -1.33 33.13 -13.17
C GLN A 246 -2.15 33.57 -11.97
N GLU A 247 -2.21 34.88 -11.75
CA GLU A 247 -3.08 35.49 -10.75
C GLU A 247 -4.23 36.28 -11.42
N THR A 248 -5.44 36.12 -10.88
CA THR A 248 -6.57 37.03 -11.16
C THR A 248 -6.88 37.83 -9.92
N ILE A 249 -7.25 39.09 -10.12
CA ILE A 249 -7.52 40.02 -9.04
C ILE A 249 -9.04 40.26 -8.95
N GLY A 250 -9.59 39.97 -7.78
CA GLY A 250 -10.96 40.29 -7.39
C GLY A 250 -10.95 41.58 -6.54
N SER A 251 -11.48 41.49 -5.31
CA SER A 251 -11.49 42.64 -4.39
C SER A 251 -10.15 42.91 -3.72
N HIS A 252 -9.34 41.92 -3.53
CA HIS A 252 -8.00 42.01 -2.93
C HIS A 252 -6.94 41.47 -3.87
N ALA A 253 -5.86 42.22 -4.08
CA ALA A 253 -4.75 41.79 -4.91
C ALA A 253 -3.85 40.81 -4.15
N TRP A 254 -3.16 39.97 -4.90
CA TRP A 254 -2.07 39.15 -4.39
C TRP A 254 -0.85 40.04 -4.11
N SER A 255 -0.18 39.82 -3.00
CA SER A 255 1.08 40.45 -2.61
C SER A 255 2.08 39.39 -2.17
N GLN A 256 3.36 39.75 -2.13
CA GLN A 256 4.38 38.87 -1.57
C GLN A 256 4.24 38.83 -0.04
N THR A 257 4.48 37.65 0.56
CA THR A 257 4.59 37.52 2.02
C THR A 257 5.91 38.07 2.52
N ASP A 258 5.97 38.36 3.82
CA ASP A 258 7.24 38.71 4.47
C ASP A 258 8.15 37.48 4.72
N SER A 259 7.59 36.27 4.56
CA SER A 259 8.29 35.00 4.72
C SER A 259 8.95 34.57 3.42
N VAL A 260 10.09 33.86 3.54
CA VAL A 260 10.71 33.15 2.40
C VAL A 260 9.80 32.00 1.94
N GLY A 261 9.91 31.62 0.66
CA GLY A 261 9.13 30.58 0.03
C GLY A 261 9.99 29.56 -0.71
N PHE A 262 9.31 28.69 -1.45
CA PHE A 262 9.91 27.73 -2.34
C PHE A 262 10.42 28.46 -3.62
N ALA A 263 11.58 28.03 -4.13
CA ALA A 263 11.97 28.32 -5.50
C ALA A 263 12.54 27.06 -6.16
N TYR A 264 12.01 26.77 -7.34
CA TYR A 264 12.52 25.70 -8.18
C TYR A 264 13.76 26.16 -8.96
N HIS A 265 14.77 25.31 -9.05
CA HIS A 265 15.84 25.47 -10.04
C HIS A 265 16.06 24.15 -10.80
N GLN A 266 16.53 24.27 -12.03
CA GLN A 266 16.88 23.10 -12.84
C GLN A 266 18.13 22.41 -12.29
N GLY A 267 18.14 21.07 -12.33
CA GLY A 267 19.26 20.24 -11.93
C GLY A 267 19.12 19.69 -10.51
N ASN A 268 20.26 19.28 -9.97
CA ASN A 268 20.31 18.61 -8.68
C ASN A 268 20.56 19.62 -7.55
N TYR A 269 19.94 19.37 -6.42
CA TYR A 269 20.16 20.11 -5.18
C TYR A 269 21.37 19.55 -4.44
N LEU A 270 22.21 20.43 -3.90
CA LEU A 270 23.34 20.04 -3.05
C LEU A 270 22.85 19.66 -1.65
N ASP A 271 23.66 18.87 -0.95
CA ASP A 271 23.39 18.60 0.47
C ASP A 271 23.32 19.89 1.29
N GLY A 272 22.29 20.03 2.11
CA GLY A 272 22.02 21.25 2.88
C GLY A 272 21.28 22.36 2.13
N GLU A 273 21.08 22.25 0.83
CA GLU A 273 20.30 23.21 0.07
C GLU A 273 18.81 22.99 0.31
N ASN A 274 18.11 24.02 0.78
CA ASN A 274 16.68 23.95 1.09
C ASN A 274 15.88 24.77 0.08
N PRO A 275 15.07 24.14 -0.80
CA PRO A 275 14.31 24.87 -1.82
C PRO A 275 13.23 25.78 -1.22
N PHE A 276 12.76 25.53 0.00
CA PHE A 276 11.75 26.35 0.69
C PHE A 276 12.31 27.61 1.36
N LEU A 277 13.62 27.84 1.25
CA LEU A 277 14.29 29.07 1.71
C LEU A 277 14.84 29.92 0.55
N ALA A 278 14.57 29.50 -0.69
CA ALA A 278 15.20 30.07 -1.89
C ALA A 278 14.30 31.08 -2.64
N GLY A 279 13.00 31.07 -2.38
CA GLY A 279 12.01 31.83 -3.12
C GLY A 279 11.11 32.73 -2.27
N THR A 280 9.97 33.06 -2.84
CA THR A 280 8.94 33.93 -2.26
C THR A 280 7.59 33.24 -2.25
N ALA A 281 6.69 33.63 -1.35
CA ALA A 281 5.32 33.18 -1.35
C ALA A 281 4.36 34.35 -1.55
N ARG A 282 3.12 34.04 -1.97
CA ARG A 282 2.07 35.03 -2.24
C ARG A 282 1.00 34.98 -1.17
N GLN A 283 0.34 36.09 -0.89
CA GLN A 283 -0.75 36.21 0.05
C GLN A 283 -1.83 37.19 -0.42
N THR A 284 -3.04 36.99 0.08
CA THR A 284 -4.16 37.90 -0.11
C THR A 284 -5.16 37.76 1.03
N GLU A 285 -5.96 38.79 1.30
CA GLU A 285 -7.06 38.73 2.27
C GLU A 285 -8.24 37.93 1.71
N THR A 286 -9.00 37.29 2.61
CA THR A 286 -10.20 36.52 2.25
C THR A 286 -11.36 37.42 1.83
N VAL A 287 -12.25 36.88 0.99
CA VAL A 287 -13.54 37.45 0.61
C VAL A 287 -14.65 36.43 0.86
N ASP A 288 -15.83 36.89 1.27
CA ASP A 288 -16.98 36.04 1.56
C ASP A 288 -17.78 35.63 0.29
N HIS A 289 -17.71 36.40 -0.77
CA HIS A 289 -18.48 36.20 -2.01
C HIS A 289 -17.59 35.77 -3.19
N ARG A 290 -17.99 34.68 -3.84
CA ARG A 290 -17.31 34.13 -5.02
C ARG A 290 -17.10 35.14 -6.16
N ARG A 291 -18.00 36.13 -6.30
CA ARG A 291 -17.87 37.15 -7.34
C ARG A 291 -16.67 38.10 -7.13
N ASN A 292 -16.19 38.17 -5.90
CA ASN A 292 -15.11 39.10 -5.49
C ASN A 292 -13.79 38.38 -5.30
N GLN A 293 -13.75 37.05 -5.61
CA GLN A 293 -12.55 36.22 -5.35
C GLN A 293 -11.37 36.59 -6.23
N SER A 294 -10.21 36.50 -5.65
CA SER A 294 -8.93 36.46 -6.34
C SER A 294 -8.48 35.00 -6.47
N LEU A 295 -7.89 34.65 -7.60
CA LEU A 295 -7.46 33.29 -7.90
C LEU A 295 -5.95 33.26 -8.18
N ALA A 296 -5.30 32.18 -7.71
CA ALA A 296 -3.99 31.74 -8.16
C ALA A 296 -4.13 30.40 -8.90
N SER A 297 -3.69 30.37 -10.15
CA SER A 297 -3.86 29.20 -11.04
C SER A 297 -2.50 28.61 -11.39
N TYR A 298 -2.35 27.30 -11.22
CA TYR A 298 -1.16 26.50 -11.44
C TYR A 298 -1.42 25.52 -12.57
N ILE A 299 -0.90 25.79 -13.76
CA ILE A 299 -1.15 25.04 -14.99
C ILE A 299 0.12 24.29 -15.40
N PRO A 300 0.20 22.97 -15.19
CA PRO A 300 1.33 22.17 -15.62
C PRO A 300 1.27 21.87 -17.13
N THR A 301 2.41 21.57 -17.72
CA THR A 301 2.49 20.80 -18.97
C THR A 301 2.84 19.36 -18.61
N ILE A 302 1.84 18.51 -18.54
CA ILE A 302 1.98 17.10 -18.19
C ILE A 302 2.76 16.37 -19.29
N PRO A 303 3.89 15.71 -18.98
CA PRO A 303 4.75 15.11 -20.00
C PRO A 303 4.18 13.84 -20.63
N GLU A 304 3.31 13.13 -19.93
CA GLU A 304 2.70 11.88 -20.35
C GLU A 304 1.37 11.67 -19.62
N THR A 305 0.34 11.20 -20.33
CA THR A 305 -0.94 10.85 -19.71
C THR A 305 -0.74 9.79 -18.62
N GLY A 306 -1.28 10.02 -17.42
CA GLY A 306 -1.13 9.08 -16.31
C GLY A 306 -1.55 9.65 -14.97
N ARG A 307 -1.24 8.89 -13.91
CA ARG A 307 -1.59 9.24 -12.53
C ARG A 307 -0.46 10.01 -11.87
N TYR A 308 -0.81 11.15 -11.28
CA TYR A 308 0.10 12.05 -10.59
C TYR A 308 -0.46 12.43 -9.23
N ALA A 309 0.33 12.32 -8.18
CA ALA A 309 0.01 12.94 -6.90
C ALA A 309 0.12 14.46 -7.03
N VAL A 310 -0.79 15.17 -6.38
CA VAL A 310 -0.80 16.64 -6.33
C VAL A 310 -0.44 17.08 -4.93
N TYR A 311 0.57 17.94 -4.85
CA TYR A 311 1.04 18.56 -3.62
C TYR A 311 1.00 20.09 -3.76
N VAL A 312 0.59 20.77 -2.69
CA VAL A 312 0.62 22.23 -2.62
C VAL A 312 1.59 22.68 -1.54
N SER A 313 2.11 23.87 -1.68
CA SER A 313 2.89 24.56 -0.65
C SER A 313 2.32 25.93 -0.35
N TYR A 314 2.52 26.37 0.88
CA TYR A 314 2.06 27.67 1.39
C TYR A 314 2.89 28.05 2.63
N GLN A 315 2.73 29.27 3.10
CA GLN A 315 3.31 29.75 4.36
C GLN A 315 2.22 29.85 5.44
N THR A 316 2.52 29.35 6.63
CA THR A 316 1.70 29.64 7.82
C THR A 316 2.12 30.99 8.38
N VAL A 317 1.23 31.98 8.31
CA VAL A 317 1.47 33.36 8.78
C VAL A 317 0.44 33.73 9.84
N GLU A 318 0.68 34.83 10.57
CA GLU A 318 -0.33 35.36 11.48
C GLU A 318 -1.60 35.71 10.70
N GLY A 319 -2.75 35.22 11.17
CA GLY A 319 -4.04 35.38 10.49
C GLY A 319 -4.34 34.37 9.39
N SER A 320 -3.51 33.34 9.17
CA SER A 320 -3.80 32.25 8.23
C SER A 320 -5.16 31.60 8.53
N ILE A 321 -5.93 31.31 7.46
CA ILE A 321 -7.25 30.66 7.59
C ILE A 321 -7.12 29.15 7.73
N ASP A 322 -8.19 28.52 8.20
CA ASP A 322 -8.29 27.07 8.39
C ASP A 322 -9.00 26.34 7.25
N ASP A 323 -9.37 27.04 6.16
CA ASP A 323 -10.18 26.50 5.08
C ASP A 323 -9.80 27.03 3.68
N ALA A 324 -8.53 27.18 3.36
CA ALA A 324 -8.08 27.62 2.04
C ALA A 324 -8.63 26.70 0.93
N HIS A 325 -9.26 27.29 -0.11
CA HIS A 325 -10.02 26.57 -1.14
C HIS A 325 -9.15 26.23 -2.34
N TYR A 326 -8.68 25.01 -2.44
CA TYR A 326 -8.01 24.47 -3.62
C TYR A 326 -8.97 23.65 -4.48
N THR A 327 -8.93 23.84 -5.79
CA THR A 327 -9.62 22.99 -6.78
C THR A 327 -8.59 22.34 -7.68
N VAL A 328 -8.56 21.01 -7.68
CA VAL A 328 -7.77 20.23 -8.63
C VAL A 328 -8.66 19.87 -9.81
N TRP A 329 -8.32 20.38 -11.00
CA TRP A 329 -8.94 19.98 -12.25
C TRP A 329 -8.13 18.84 -12.85
N HIS A 330 -8.76 17.69 -13.08
CA HIS A 330 -8.14 16.50 -13.64
C HIS A 330 -9.08 15.88 -14.68
N GLN A 331 -8.60 15.79 -15.91
CA GLN A 331 -9.42 15.34 -17.06
C GLN A 331 -10.80 15.99 -17.12
N GLY A 332 -10.87 17.30 -16.84
CA GLY A 332 -12.09 18.10 -16.86
C GLY A 332 -12.98 18.02 -15.61
N VAL A 333 -12.63 17.20 -14.63
CA VAL A 333 -13.37 17.05 -13.36
C VAL A 333 -12.76 17.95 -12.28
N PRO A 334 -13.55 18.83 -11.62
CA PRO A 334 -13.10 19.61 -10.47
C PRO A 334 -13.26 18.81 -9.18
N THR A 335 -12.18 18.66 -8.42
CA THR A 335 -12.23 18.12 -7.04
C THR A 335 -11.76 19.21 -6.08
N GLU A 336 -12.62 19.58 -5.12
CA GLU A 336 -12.38 20.69 -4.19
C GLU A 336 -11.79 20.17 -2.87
N PHE A 337 -10.79 20.89 -2.37
CA PHE A 337 -10.15 20.66 -1.07
C PHE A 337 -10.23 21.89 -0.18
N ARG A 338 -10.27 21.64 1.13
CA ARG A 338 -10.03 22.63 2.17
C ARG A 338 -8.72 22.31 2.84
N VAL A 339 -7.81 23.29 2.86
CA VAL A 339 -6.50 23.14 3.50
C VAL A 339 -6.41 24.11 4.67
N ASN A 340 -6.10 23.56 5.84
CA ASN A 340 -5.88 24.36 7.03
C ASN A 340 -4.46 24.95 7.01
N GLN A 341 -4.34 26.24 6.67
CA GLN A 341 -3.06 26.91 6.56
C GLN A 341 -2.50 27.42 7.91
N GLN A 342 -3.22 27.17 9.02
CA GLN A 342 -2.72 27.46 10.37
C GLN A 342 -1.68 26.44 10.83
N MET A 343 -1.45 25.39 10.06
CA MET A 343 -0.47 24.33 10.32
C MET A 343 0.24 23.88 9.04
N GLY A 344 1.39 23.22 9.18
CA GLY A 344 2.07 22.49 8.11
C GLY A 344 2.61 23.34 6.95
N GLY A 345 2.84 24.65 7.10
CA GLY A 345 3.45 25.48 6.08
C GLY A 345 4.91 25.12 5.78
N SER A 346 5.45 25.68 4.69
CA SER A 346 6.84 25.50 4.22
C SER A 346 7.20 24.04 3.91
N THR A 347 6.24 23.26 3.38
CA THR A 347 6.49 21.89 2.94
C THR A 347 5.48 21.48 1.87
N TRP A 348 5.70 20.28 1.28
CA TRP A 348 4.73 19.69 0.37
C TRP A 348 3.56 19.05 1.12
N VAL A 349 2.35 19.52 0.84
CA VAL A 349 1.10 19.03 1.43
C VAL A 349 0.31 18.26 0.39
N TYR A 350 0.11 16.97 0.60
CA TYR A 350 -0.57 16.07 -0.32
C TYR A 350 -2.09 16.32 -0.34
N LEU A 351 -2.67 16.53 -1.53
CA LEU A 351 -4.11 16.66 -1.72
C LEU A 351 -4.76 15.34 -2.17
N GLY A 352 -4.15 14.65 -3.12
CA GLY A 352 -4.69 13.44 -3.73
C GLY A 352 -3.85 12.98 -4.91
N THR A 353 -4.19 11.82 -5.48
CA THR A 353 -3.60 11.30 -6.73
C THR A 353 -4.69 11.23 -7.79
N PHE A 354 -4.45 11.84 -8.95
CA PHE A 354 -5.44 12.04 -10.01
C PHE A 354 -4.87 11.64 -11.37
N ASP A 355 -5.78 11.35 -12.31
CA ASP A 355 -5.44 11.09 -13.70
C ASP A 355 -5.38 12.42 -14.48
N PHE A 356 -4.27 12.64 -15.20
CA PHE A 356 -4.05 13.83 -16.04
C PHE A 356 -3.72 13.41 -17.47
N ASP A 357 -4.20 14.20 -18.43
CA ASP A 357 -3.85 14.04 -19.84
C ASP A 357 -2.53 14.75 -20.13
N GLU A 358 -1.78 14.22 -21.10
CA GLU A 358 -0.58 14.86 -21.65
C GLU A 358 -0.86 16.27 -22.16
N GLY A 359 0.08 17.17 -21.95
CA GLY A 359 0.02 18.55 -22.44
C GLY A 359 -0.43 19.54 -21.35
N SER A 360 -0.78 20.73 -21.79
CA SER A 360 -1.19 21.85 -20.93
C SER A 360 -2.63 22.24 -21.22
N SER A 361 -3.47 22.28 -20.19
CA SER A 361 -4.88 22.57 -20.31
C SER A 361 -5.45 23.16 -19.03
N ALA A 362 -6.44 24.04 -19.15
CA ALA A 362 -7.25 24.48 -18.02
C ALA A 362 -8.08 23.36 -17.37
N GLN A 363 -8.21 22.21 -18.03
CA GLN A 363 -8.87 21.02 -17.50
C GLN A 363 -7.91 20.12 -16.68
N ASN A 364 -6.62 20.49 -16.65
CA ASN A 364 -5.55 19.81 -15.92
C ASN A 364 -4.74 20.86 -15.16
N CYS A 365 -5.23 21.34 -14.03
CA CYS A 365 -4.58 22.41 -13.26
C CYS A 365 -5.01 22.41 -11.79
N VAL A 366 -4.33 23.22 -10.97
CA VAL A 366 -4.78 23.54 -9.61
C VAL A 366 -5.11 25.01 -9.52
N VAL A 367 -6.21 25.34 -8.88
CA VAL A 367 -6.67 26.71 -8.64
C VAL A 367 -6.89 26.91 -7.16
N LEU A 368 -6.26 27.94 -6.58
CA LEU A 368 -6.55 28.42 -5.23
C LEU A 368 -7.43 29.66 -5.30
N SER A 369 -8.46 29.69 -4.49
CA SER A 369 -9.36 30.85 -4.29
C SER A 369 -9.18 31.44 -2.90
N ASN A 370 -9.22 32.77 -2.78
CA ASN A 370 -9.28 33.45 -1.50
C ASN A 370 -10.70 33.55 -0.90
N GLN A 371 -11.66 32.83 -1.48
CA GLN A 371 -13.01 32.81 -0.93
C GLN A 371 -13.04 31.99 0.37
N SER A 372 -13.49 32.60 1.44
CA SER A 372 -13.75 31.94 2.73
C SER A 372 -14.85 32.69 3.49
N ARG A 373 -15.55 31.98 4.39
CA ARG A 373 -16.47 32.63 5.36
C ARG A 373 -15.70 33.19 6.56
N SER A 374 -14.48 32.71 6.80
CA SER A 374 -13.58 33.21 7.83
C SER A 374 -12.78 34.37 7.29
N ARG A 375 -12.62 35.44 8.09
CA ARG A 375 -11.70 36.53 7.76
C ARG A 375 -10.28 36.12 8.10
N GLY A 376 -9.33 36.38 7.20
CA GLY A 376 -7.95 36.06 7.41
C GLY A 376 -7.13 36.17 6.13
N ILE A 377 -6.00 35.51 6.13
CA ILE A 377 -5.02 35.55 5.04
C ILE A 377 -4.94 34.16 4.41
N VAL A 378 -5.02 34.10 3.08
CA VAL A 378 -4.69 32.94 2.26
C VAL A 378 -3.30 33.14 1.72
N THR A 379 -2.45 32.15 1.87
CA THR A 379 -1.11 32.11 1.30
C THR A 379 -0.99 31.02 0.24
N THR A 380 -0.06 31.18 -0.68
CA THR A 380 0.27 30.17 -1.69
C THR A 380 1.71 30.35 -2.17
N ASP A 381 2.28 29.28 -2.72
CA ASP A 381 3.67 29.25 -3.11
C ASP A 381 3.79 28.42 -4.41
N ALA A 382 4.10 27.16 -4.34
CA ALA A 382 4.21 26.27 -5.49
C ALA A 382 3.23 25.11 -5.44
N VAL A 383 2.97 24.51 -6.61
CA VAL A 383 2.22 23.25 -6.76
C VAL A 383 3.07 22.25 -7.52
N ARG A 384 3.13 21.03 -7.00
CA ARG A 384 3.89 19.92 -7.56
C ARG A 384 2.93 18.80 -8.01
N PHE A 385 3.15 18.33 -9.25
CA PHE A 385 2.45 17.21 -9.87
C PHE A 385 3.45 16.06 -10.07
N GLY A 386 3.22 14.94 -9.42
CA GLY A 386 4.05 13.73 -9.53
C GLY A 386 5.16 13.61 -8.48
N GLY A 387 5.67 12.39 -8.33
CA GLY A 387 6.72 12.03 -7.37
C GLY A 387 8.12 12.44 -7.81
N GLY A 388 8.42 12.26 -9.09
CA GLY A 388 9.69 12.63 -9.70
C GLY A 388 10.85 11.68 -9.43
N MET A 389 11.98 12.02 -10.02
CA MET A 389 13.26 11.36 -9.79
C MET A 389 13.96 11.96 -8.58
N GLY A 390 14.81 11.17 -7.94
CA GLY A 390 15.70 11.67 -6.90
C GLY A 390 16.63 12.76 -7.44
N ASN A 391 16.61 13.92 -6.81
CA ASN A 391 17.33 15.12 -7.24
C ASN A 391 18.34 15.65 -6.22
N ILE A 392 18.53 14.98 -5.10
CA ILE A 392 19.54 15.35 -4.10
C ILE A 392 20.87 14.71 -4.49
N ARG A 393 21.90 15.55 -4.68
CA ARG A 393 23.25 15.10 -5.02
C ARG A 393 24.06 14.75 -3.77
N ARG A 394 24.58 13.52 -3.74
CA ARG A 394 25.57 13.09 -2.75
C ARG A 394 26.84 12.69 -3.48
N GLY A 395 27.98 13.14 -2.96
CA GLY A 395 29.22 13.04 -3.71
C GLY A 395 29.08 13.78 -5.06
N TYR A 396 29.17 13.05 -6.17
CA TYR A 396 29.06 13.62 -7.52
C TYR A 396 27.80 13.13 -8.27
N THR A 397 26.94 12.32 -7.63
CA THR A 397 25.80 11.65 -8.28
C THR A 397 24.51 11.79 -7.49
N THR A 398 23.37 11.61 -8.14
CA THR A 398 22.09 11.30 -7.53
C THR A 398 21.90 9.78 -7.47
N SER A 399 20.81 9.30 -6.86
CA SER A 399 20.49 7.87 -6.82
C SER A 399 20.25 7.27 -8.20
N GLY A 400 19.83 8.09 -9.17
CA GLY A 400 19.37 7.65 -10.49
C GLY A 400 18.02 6.93 -10.46
N LEU A 401 17.30 6.96 -9.34
CA LEU A 401 16.01 6.29 -9.14
C LEU A 401 14.86 7.28 -8.92
N PRO A 402 13.61 6.84 -9.12
CA PRO A 402 12.45 7.57 -8.63
C PRO A 402 12.55 7.88 -7.12
N ARG A 403 12.11 9.07 -6.72
CA ARG A 403 12.25 9.58 -5.35
C ARG A 403 11.58 8.68 -4.31
N CYS A 404 10.48 8.01 -4.66
CA CYS A 404 9.80 7.06 -3.77
C CYS A 404 10.68 5.86 -3.36
N LEU A 405 11.74 5.57 -4.12
CA LEU A 405 12.69 4.48 -3.83
C LEU A 405 13.90 4.95 -3.03
N GLU A 406 14.04 6.25 -2.81
CA GLU A 406 15.10 6.82 -1.96
C GLU A 406 14.73 6.78 -0.47
N GLY A 407 15.74 6.89 0.37
CA GLY A 407 15.57 7.07 1.81
C GLY A 407 14.86 8.38 2.16
N ALA A 408 14.25 8.41 3.33
CA ALA A 408 13.52 9.56 3.86
C ALA A 408 14.38 10.82 3.99
N ARG A 409 15.70 10.68 4.20
CA ARG A 409 16.64 11.78 4.30
C ARG A 409 16.57 12.73 3.10
N TYR A 410 16.51 12.18 1.91
CA TYR A 410 16.51 12.96 0.67
C TYR A 410 15.15 13.60 0.40
N TYR A 411 14.08 12.88 0.70
CA TYR A 411 12.73 13.44 0.64
C TYR A 411 12.54 14.58 1.63
N ALA A 412 13.05 14.43 2.86
CA ALA A 412 12.97 15.48 3.89
C ALA A 412 13.64 16.79 3.45
N GLN A 413 14.83 16.68 2.85
CA GLN A 413 15.50 17.86 2.27
C GLN A 413 14.66 18.48 1.15
N TRP A 414 14.15 17.66 0.19
CA TRP A 414 13.28 18.11 -0.89
C TRP A 414 11.96 18.72 -0.39
N ALA A 415 11.46 18.23 0.73
CA ALA A 415 10.24 18.70 1.37
C ALA A 415 10.47 19.91 2.32
N GLY A 416 11.61 20.55 2.27
CA GLY A 416 11.87 21.80 3.01
C GLY A 416 12.09 21.63 4.51
N MET A 417 12.51 20.45 4.95
CA MET A 417 12.87 20.28 6.35
C MET A 417 14.18 20.99 6.68
N PRO A 418 14.33 21.51 7.91
CA PRO A 418 15.61 22.04 8.39
C PRO A 418 16.73 21.00 8.35
N TYR A 419 17.97 21.45 8.17
CA TYR A 419 19.14 20.57 8.05
C TYR A 419 19.29 19.60 9.23
N GLU A 420 19.09 20.10 10.45
CA GLU A 420 19.16 19.31 11.69
C GLU A 420 18.12 18.17 11.77
N VAL A 421 17.00 18.28 11.03
CA VAL A 421 15.97 17.25 10.99
C VAL A 421 16.41 16.06 10.15
N TYR A 422 17.03 16.29 9.00
CA TYR A 422 17.41 15.21 8.09
C TYR A 422 18.90 14.86 8.10
N SER A 423 19.72 15.57 8.88
CA SER A 423 21.16 15.36 8.98
C SER A 423 21.62 15.28 10.44
N SER A 424 21.01 14.39 11.20
CA SER A 424 21.31 14.15 12.62
C SER A 424 22.76 13.69 12.89
N LYS A 425 23.46 13.25 11.85
CA LYS A 425 24.87 12.87 11.84
C LYS A 425 25.75 13.90 11.11
N ASN A 426 25.25 15.13 10.95
CA ASN A 426 25.96 16.25 10.30
C ASN A 426 26.45 15.93 8.87
N GLY A 427 25.69 15.09 8.12
CA GLY A 427 26.04 14.70 6.76
C GLY A 427 27.20 13.69 6.66
N GLU A 428 27.62 13.08 7.77
CA GLU A 428 28.73 12.12 7.82
C GLU A 428 28.26 10.66 7.72
N ASP A 429 26.96 10.39 7.92
CA ASP A 429 26.36 9.05 7.88
C ASP A 429 24.90 9.11 7.39
N ASP A 430 24.71 9.05 6.08
CA ASP A 430 23.35 9.07 5.47
C ASP A 430 22.49 7.88 5.91
N TYR A 431 23.09 6.75 6.27
CA TYR A 431 22.35 5.60 6.81
C TYR A 431 21.73 5.92 8.18
N GLY A 432 22.53 6.47 9.07
CA GLY A 432 22.05 6.89 10.39
C GLY A 432 21.08 8.07 10.30
N ASP A 433 21.32 9.00 9.40
CA ASP A 433 20.41 10.12 9.11
C ASP A 433 19.05 9.63 8.61
N ASP A 434 19.03 8.67 7.66
CA ASP A 434 17.80 8.09 7.10
C ASP A 434 16.95 7.38 8.15
N ILE A 435 17.56 6.69 9.10
CA ILE A 435 16.85 6.03 10.19
C ILE A 435 16.17 7.05 11.11
N ASN A 436 16.87 8.15 11.44
CA ASN A 436 16.40 9.12 12.43
C ASN A 436 15.38 10.10 11.85
N VAL A 437 15.55 10.50 10.59
CA VAL A 437 14.74 11.57 9.97
C VAL A 437 13.24 11.27 9.97
N ARG A 438 12.84 10.02 9.84
CA ARG A 438 11.43 9.59 9.82
C ARG A 438 10.71 10.04 11.08
N SER A 439 11.33 9.83 12.22
CA SER A 439 10.83 10.27 13.52
C SER A 439 10.97 11.78 13.72
N HIS A 440 12.09 12.38 13.31
CA HIS A 440 12.33 13.81 13.47
C HIS A 440 11.38 14.66 12.63
N MET A 441 11.05 14.23 11.39
CA MET A 441 10.01 14.87 10.57
C MET A 441 8.64 14.82 11.24
N THR A 442 8.29 13.65 11.80
CA THR A 442 7.03 13.48 12.56
C THR A 442 6.97 14.45 13.73
N ASN A 443 8.03 14.53 14.53
CA ASN A 443 8.09 15.44 15.67
C ASN A 443 8.03 16.92 15.26
N LEU A 444 8.74 17.32 14.19
CA LEU A 444 8.69 18.70 13.67
C LEU A 444 7.28 19.08 13.23
N LEU A 445 6.59 18.19 12.52
CA LEU A 445 5.21 18.46 12.10
C LEU A 445 4.25 18.51 13.29
N ALA A 446 4.38 17.58 14.25
CA ALA A 446 3.50 17.49 15.41
C ALA A 446 3.74 18.59 16.47
N GLY A 447 4.95 19.12 16.54
CA GLY A 447 5.32 20.14 17.55
C GLY A 447 4.43 21.38 17.48
N GLY A 448 4.04 21.90 18.66
CA GLY A 448 3.10 23.02 18.84
C GLY A 448 1.63 22.64 18.69
N SER A 449 1.31 21.37 18.34
CA SER A 449 -0.07 20.88 18.31
C SER A 449 -0.59 20.57 19.70
N CYS A 450 -1.90 20.30 19.82
CA CYS A 450 -2.50 19.88 21.11
C CYS A 450 -1.89 18.58 21.66
N TYR A 451 -1.32 17.72 20.79
CA TYR A 451 -0.65 16.49 21.21
C TYR A 451 0.82 16.70 21.58
N MET A 452 1.47 17.79 21.16
CA MET A 452 2.85 18.12 21.47
C MET A 452 3.02 19.64 21.76
N PRO A 453 2.33 20.21 22.76
CA PRO A 453 2.23 21.66 22.96
C PRO A 453 3.56 22.32 23.35
N ASP A 454 4.43 21.62 24.07
CA ASP A 454 5.67 22.16 24.62
C ASP A 454 6.88 22.09 23.63
N THR A 455 6.66 21.55 22.44
CA THR A 455 7.68 21.42 21.40
C THR A 455 7.42 22.39 20.26
N THR A 456 8.43 23.11 19.82
CA THR A 456 8.33 23.97 18.63
C THR A 456 8.17 23.11 17.37
N GLY A 457 7.20 23.43 16.49
CA GLY A 457 6.96 22.71 15.26
C GLY A 457 5.96 23.37 14.35
N ARG A 458 5.29 22.56 13.52
CA ARG A 458 4.37 23.03 12.47
C ARG A 458 2.88 22.81 12.79
N HIS A 459 2.54 22.52 14.02
CA HIS A 459 1.19 22.43 14.59
C HIS A 459 0.26 21.36 14.01
N VAL A 460 0.77 20.41 13.21
CA VAL A 460 -0.04 19.32 12.67
C VAL A 460 -0.37 18.32 13.78
N PRO A 461 -1.65 18.06 14.09
CA PRO A 461 -2.01 17.24 15.26
C PRO A 461 -1.84 15.74 15.00
N ILE A 462 -0.59 15.31 14.75
CA ILE A 462 -0.23 13.90 14.60
C ILE A 462 -0.31 13.22 15.96
N GLU A 463 -1.12 12.17 16.07
CA GLU A 463 -1.40 11.50 17.33
C GLU A 463 -0.70 10.14 17.52
N LEU A 464 -0.14 9.56 16.43
CA LEU A 464 0.69 8.37 16.47
C LEU A 464 1.60 8.25 15.25
N SER A 465 2.61 7.38 15.35
CA SER A 465 3.44 7.00 14.21
C SER A 465 3.60 5.48 14.11
N LEU A 466 3.65 4.98 12.88
CA LEU A 466 3.85 3.56 12.58
C LEU A 466 4.88 3.37 11.47
N ALA A 467 5.92 2.59 11.76
CA ALA A 467 6.87 2.07 10.79
C ALA A 467 6.48 0.64 10.39
N VAL A 468 6.27 0.40 9.10
CA VAL A 468 5.94 -0.93 8.56
C VAL A 468 7.18 -1.52 7.92
N HIS A 469 7.66 -2.61 8.51
CA HIS A 469 8.87 -3.32 8.12
C HIS A 469 8.58 -4.78 7.75
N SER A 470 9.59 -5.47 7.27
CA SER A 470 9.66 -6.92 7.18
C SER A 470 11.01 -7.42 7.70
N ASP A 471 10.95 -8.34 8.65
CA ASP A 471 12.12 -8.82 9.40
C ASP A 471 13.04 -9.70 8.55
N ALA A 472 14.22 -9.97 9.08
CA ALA A 472 15.19 -10.91 8.58
C ALA A 472 15.00 -12.31 9.22
N GLY A 473 15.60 -13.31 8.61
CA GLY A 473 15.64 -14.68 9.13
C GLY A 473 14.75 -15.63 8.37
N TYR A 474 15.13 -16.91 8.41
CA TYR A 474 14.47 -17.99 7.68
C TYR A 474 14.31 -19.22 8.55
N THR A 475 13.38 -20.09 8.17
CA THR A 475 13.15 -21.40 8.80
C THR A 475 13.56 -22.50 7.83
N ARG A 476 14.24 -23.55 8.34
CA ARG A 476 14.66 -24.69 7.50
C ARG A 476 13.58 -25.74 7.33
N ASP A 477 12.60 -25.76 8.21
CA ASP A 477 11.47 -26.70 8.23
C ASP A 477 10.27 -26.23 7.42
N GLY A 478 10.37 -25.09 6.74
CA GLY A 478 9.29 -24.51 5.94
C GLY A 478 8.17 -23.85 6.77
N SER A 479 8.36 -23.65 8.07
CA SER A 479 7.40 -22.94 8.91
C SER A 479 7.45 -21.43 8.66
N HIS A 480 6.35 -20.74 8.97
CA HIS A 480 6.30 -19.28 8.92
C HIS A 480 7.13 -18.66 10.04
N THR A 481 7.80 -17.55 9.72
CA THR A 481 8.41 -16.68 10.72
C THR A 481 7.32 -15.89 11.43
N GLY A 482 6.40 -15.29 10.68
CA GLY A 482 5.24 -14.58 11.19
C GLY A 482 5.51 -13.14 11.63
N THR A 483 4.55 -12.56 12.35
CA THR A 483 4.50 -11.13 12.71
C THR A 483 5.14 -10.85 14.07
N LEU A 484 5.88 -9.75 14.18
CA LEU A 484 6.54 -9.23 15.39
C LEU A 484 6.24 -7.73 15.49
N ALA A 485 6.14 -7.21 16.72
CA ALA A 485 6.02 -5.78 16.96
C ALA A 485 7.11 -5.27 17.91
N ILE A 486 7.49 -4.00 17.76
CA ILE A 486 8.56 -3.37 18.55
C ILE A 486 8.05 -2.05 19.12
N CYS A 487 8.35 -1.79 20.36
CA CYS A 487 8.19 -0.50 21.04
C CYS A 487 9.42 -0.16 21.87
N THR A 488 9.48 1.04 22.43
CA THR A 488 10.48 1.47 23.42
C THR A 488 9.78 2.16 24.59
N THR A 489 9.84 1.57 25.80
CA THR A 489 9.11 2.08 26.97
C THR A 489 9.98 2.70 28.06
N TYR A 490 11.28 2.51 28.05
CA TYR A 490 12.16 2.78 29.19
C TYR A 490 13.06 4.04 29.08
N LEU A 491 12.87 4.85 28.03
CA LEU A 491 13.64 6.09 27.85
C LEU A 491 12.85 7.31 28.34
N ASN A 492 13.59 8.43 28.63
CA ASN A 492 13.03 9.70 29.11
C ASN A 492 12.05 9.49 30.30
N ASP A 493 12.52 8.83 31.35
CA ASP A 493 11.70 8.48 32.53
C ASP A 493 10.39 7.74 32.18
N SER A 494 10.39 7.05 31.03
CA SER A 494 9.24 6.34 30.48
C SER A 494 8.06 7.24 30.06
N ILE A 495 8.35 8.48 29.71
CA ILE A 495 7.38 9.50 29.29
C ILE A 495 7.71 9.96 27.87
N LEU A 496 6.69 10.18 27.04
CA LEU A 496 6.76 10.85 25.75
C LEU A 496 6.79 12.38 25.94
N GLY A 497 7.22 13.11 24.93
CA GLY A 497 7.18 14.57 24.94
C GLY A 497 5.79 15.18 25.13
N THR A 498 4.77 14.39 24.90
CA THR A 498 3.36 14.70 25.20
C THR A 498 3.01 14.65 26.70
N GLY A 499 3.92 14.18 27.57
CA GLY A 499 3.63 13.87 28.98
C GLY A 499 2.95 12.51 29.21
N MET A 500 2.62 11.80 28.13
CA MET A 500 2.00 10.47 28.16
C MET A 500 3.02 9.38 28.53
N SER A 501 2.58 8.32 29.21
CA SER A 501 3.41 7.14 29.46
C SER A 501 3.80 6.45 28.15
N ARG A 502 5.09 6.09 27.98
CA ARG A 502 5.56 5.28 26.84
C ARG A 502 4.92 3.88 26.78
N LEU A 503 4.22 3.44 27.81
CA LEU A 503 3.38 2.24 27.74
C LEU A 503 2.22 2.39 26.73
N ALA A 504 1.82 3.59 26.32
CA ALA A 504 0.92 3.81 25.19
C ALA A 504 1.49 3.26 23.87
N SER A 505 2.81 3.40 23.65
CA SER A 505 3.50 2.78 22.50
C SER A 505 3.48 1.24 22.58
N ARG A 506 3.58 0.68 23.79
CA ARG A 506 3.46 -0.77 23.98
C ARG A 506 2.02 -1.25 23.72
N ASP A 507 1.02 -0.49 24.15
CA ASP A 507 -0.38 -0.80 23.88
C ASP A 507 -0.69 -0.76 22.37
N LEU A 508 -0.07 0.16 21.60
CA LEU A 508 -0.15 0.19 20.14
C LEU A 508 0.51 -1.04 19.52
N ALA A 509 1.74 -1.38 19.95
CA ALA A 509 2.46 -2.55 19.46
C ALA A 509 1.73 -3.87 19.78
N ASP A 510 1.11 -3.98 20.97
CA ASP A 510 0.27 -5.12 21.37
C ASP A 510 -0.99 -5.24 20.50
N GLU A 511 -1.71 -4.14 20.27
CA GLU A 511 -2.90 -4.14 19.40
C GLU A 511 -2.55 -4.56 17.97
N LEU A 512 -1.45 -4.02 17.40
CA LEU A 512 -0.97 -4.39 16.08
C LEU A 512 -0.61 -5.87 16.00
N LEU A 513 0.24 -6.35 16.91
CA LEU A 513 0.72 -7.72 16.93
C LEU A 513 -0.42 -8.73 17.04
N VAL A 514 -1.31 -8.52 18.01
CA VAL A 514 -2.41 -9.45 18.30
C VAL A 514 -3.46 -9.43 17.20
N SER A 515 -3.90 -8.23 16.76
CA SER A 515 -4.93 -8.11 15.73
C SER A 515 -4.46 -8.65 14.39
N VAL A 516 -3.26 -8.27 13.94
CA VAL A 516 -2.72 -8.73 12.65
C VAL A 516 -2.49 -10.25 12.68
N SER A 517 -1.81 -10.77 13.71
CA SER A 517 -1.55 -12.21 13.79
C SER A 517 -2.82 -13.05 13.83
N ASN A 518 -3.84 -12.60 14.56
CA ASN A 518 -5.10 -13.33 14.68
C ASN A 518 -5.93 -13.29 13.39
N ASP A 519 -6.03 -12.13 12.73
CA ASP A 519 -6.78 -12.00 11.48
C ASP A 519 -6.14 -12.83 10.36
N ILE A 520 -4.82 -12.75 10.23
CA ILE A 520 -4.08 -13.53 9.25
C ILE A 520 -4.20 -15.03 9.55
N LYS A 521 -4.07 -15.44 10.82
CA LYS A 521 -4.22 -16.85 11.20
C LYS A 521 -5.62 -17.40 10.95
N ARG A 522 -6.67 -16.60 11.08
CA ARG A 522 -8.05 -17.01 10.77
C ARG A 522 -8.27 -17.29 9.30
N LYS A 523 -7.58 -16.56 8.43
CA LYS A 523 -7.73 -16.68 6.97
C LYS A 523 -6.68 -17.61 6.34
N TYR A 524 -5.48 -17.56 6.87
CA TYR A 524 -4.31 -18.31 6.39
C TYR A 524 -3.73 -19.12 7.55
N ALA A 525 -4.13 -20.36 7.71
CA ALA A 525 -3.70 -21.24 8.81
C ALA A 525 -2.16 -21.22 9.03
N ASN A 526 -1.71 -21.57 10.24
CA ASN A 526 -0.29 -21.67 10.63
C ASN A 526 0.51 -20.35 10.73
N TRP A 527 -0.14 -19.18 10.64
CA TRP A 527 0.55 -17.92 10.88
C TRP A 527 1.02 -17.81 12.33
N GLN A 528 2.22 -17.28 12.54
CA GLN A 528 2.85 -17.19 13.87
C GLN A 528 2.75 -15.77 14.44
N MET A 529 2.30 -15.67 15.68
CA MET A 529 2.48 -14.47 16.51
C MET A 529 3.83 -14.59 17.23
N ARG A 530 4.72 -13.65 16.99
CA ARG A 530 6.06 -13.61 17.59
C ARG A 530 6.11 -12.69 18.81
N GLU A 531 7.32 -12.30 19.16
CA GLU A 531 7.59 -11.45 20.31
C GLU A 531 7.01 -10.03 20.16
N LEU A 532 6.75 -9.38 21.28
CA LEU A 532 6.55 -7.93 21.42
C LEU A 532 7.83 -7.36 22.03
N PHE A 533 8.75 -6.89 21.19
CA PHE A 533 10.03 -6.36 21.63
C PHE A 533 9.89 -5.00 22.31
N ASP A 534 10.50 -4.86 23.47
CA ASP A 534 10.72 -3.56 24.12
C ASP A 534 12.21 -3.23 24.05
N ARG A 535 12.63 -2.60 22.93
CA ARG A 535 14.03 -2.40 22.57
C ARG A 535 14.30 -1.00 22.05
N ASN A 536 15.56 -0.59 22.13
CA ASN A 536 16.03 0.73 21.72
C ASN A 536 16.22 0.83 20.19
N TYR A 537 15.13 1.00 19.46
CA TYR A 537 15.15 1.35 18.03
C TYR A 537 14.83 2.84 17.83
N SER A 538 15.47 3.50 16.87
CA SER A 538 15.25 4.92 16.59
C SER A 538 13.78 5.25 16.29
N GLU A 539 13.13 4.43 15.48
CA GLU A 539 11.75 4.65 15.04
C GLU A 539 10.69 4.41 16.12
N THR A 540 11.10 3.91 17.29
CA THR A 540 10.22 3.77 18.48
C THR A 540 10.71 4.59 19.67
N ARG A 541 11.99 5.00 19.66
CA ARG A 541 12.59 5.84 20.69
C ARG A 541 12.40 7.32 20.44
N CYS A 542 12.66 7.74 19.16
CA CYS A 542 12.71 9.15 18.80
C CYS A 542 11.34 9.82 18.60
N PRO A 543 10.26 9.14 18.19
CA PRO A 543 8.95 9.78 18.15
C PRO A 543 8.50 10.17 19.57
N GLU A 544 7.91 11.37 19.66
CA GLU A 544 7.36 11.90 20.91
C GLU A 544 5.83 11.77 20.99
N VAL A 545 5.25 10.98 20.08
CA VAL A 545 3.89 10.46 20.10
C VAL A 545 3.92 8.93 20.22
N PRO A 546 2.84 8.25 20.59
CA PRO A 546 2.78 6.79 20.59
C PRO A 546 3.27 6.19 19.27
N SER A 547 4.20 5.24 19.34
CA SER A 547 4.91 4.75 18.16
C SER A 547 5.19 3.25 18.23
N ALA A 548 5.17 2.58 17.08
CA ALA A 548 5.54 1.18 16.95
C ALA A 548 6.24 0.89 15.62
N ILE A 549 7.06 -0.16 15.60
CA ILE A 549 7.47 -0.85 14.39
C ILE A 549 6.66 -2.14 14.30
N LEU A 550 6.09 -2.41 13.14
CA LEU A 550 5.46 -3.69 12.81
C LEU A 550 6.32 -4.42 11.79
N GLU A 551 6.95 -5.51 12.22
CA GLU A 551 7.61 -6.48 11.35
C GLU A 551 6.54 -7.45 10.84
N THR A 552 6.03 -7.20 9.64
CA THR A 552 4.86 -7.91 9.11
C THR A 552 5.10 -9.40 8.95
N MET A 553 6.28 -9.77 8.48
CA MET A 553 6.76 -11.13 8.20
C MET A 553 8.27 -11.10 7.96
N SER A 554 8.89 -12.23 7.60
CA SER A 554 10.27 -12.23 7.12
C SER A 554 10.35 -12.26 5.59
N HIS A 555 10.96 -11.21 5.00
CA HIS A 555 11.26 -11.18 3.57
C HIS A 555 12.36 -12.16 3.14
N GLN A 556 13.04 -12.78 4.09
CA GLN A 556 14.07 -13.80 3.86
C GLN A 556 13.52 -15.22 3.99
N ASN A 557 12.30 -15.40 4.48
CA ASN A 557 11.68 -16.71 4.65
C ASN A 557 10.74 -17.01 3.48
N PHE A 558 11.05 -18.03 2.70
CA PHE A 558 10.22 -18.38 1.55
C PHE A 558 8.76 -18.70 1.94
N ALA A 559 8.54 -19.39 3.08
CA ALA A 559 7.18 -19.67 3.54
C ALA A 559 6.36 -18.39 3.77
N ASP A 560 6.97 -17.34 4.34
CA ASP A 560 6.32 -16.04 4.51
C ASP A 560 6.11 -15.34 3.16
N MET A 561 7.12 -15.39 2.28
CA MET A 561 7.05 -14.74 0.96
C MET A 561 6.06 -15.41 0.00
N ARG A 562 5.73 -16.70 0.20
CA ARG A 562 4.62 -17.36 -0.52
C ARG A 562 3.30 -16.63 -0.34
N TYR A 563 3.07 -16.05 0.83
CA TYR A 563 1.95 -15.14 1.09
C TYR A 563 2.30 -13.70 0.68
N GLY A 564 3.45 -13.19 1.12
CA GLY A 564 3.85 -11.81 0.92
C GLY A 564 3.90 -11.37 -0.54
N GLN A 565 4.17 -12.25 -1.49
CA GLN A 565 4.18 -11.94 -2.92
C GLN A 565 2.77 -11.94 -3.56
N ASP A 566 1.75 -12.48 -2.90
CA ASP A 566 0.37 -12.48 -3.41
C ASP A 566 -0.35 -11.17 -3.05
N PRO A 567 -0.91 -10.44 -4.02
CA PRO A 567 -1.61 -9.17 -3.78
C PRO A 567 -2.87 -9.32 -2.90
N ASN A 568 -3.54 -10.48 -2.92
CA ASN A 568 -4.69 -10.73 -2.06
C ASN A 568 -4.28 -10.77 -0.58
N PHE A 569 -3.13 -11.39 -0.28
CA PHE A 569 -2.58 -11.38 1.07
C PHE A 569 -2.16 -9.97 1.50
N ARG A 570 -1.53 -9.19 0.63
CA ARG A 570 -1.14 -7.79 0.93
C ARG A 570 -2.35 -6.93 1.29
N PHE A 571 -3.48 -7.12 0.60
CA PHE A 571 -4.74 -6.46 0.93
C PHE A 571 -5.23 -6.87 2.33
N ASP A 572 -5.27 -8.17 2.64
CA ASP A 572 -5.73 -8.67 3.94
C ASP A 572 -4.83 -8.22 5.09
N LEU A 573 -3.52 -8.21 4.88
CA LEU A 573 -2.53 -7.72 5.84
C LEU A 573 -2.73 -6.22 6.11
N ALA A 574 -2.84 -5.41 5.06
CA ALA A 574 -3.09 -3.98 5.18
C ALA A 574 -4.42 -3.70 5.89
N ARG A 575 -5.48 -4.46 5.58
CA ARG A 575 -6.78 -4.35 6.24
C ARG A 575 -6.69 -4.69 7.74
N SER A 576 -5.90 -5.70 8.11
CA SER A 576 -5.69 -6.05 9.51
C SER A 576 -4.95 -4.96 10.28
N ILE A 577 -3.94 -4.31 9.65
CA ILE A 577 -3.23 -3.16 10.22
C ILE A 577 -4.18 -1.96 10.38
N TYR A 578 -4.97 -1.64 9.35
CA TYR A 578 -5.99 -0.59 9.41
C TYR A 578 -6.95 -0.79 10.58
N LYS A 579 -7.48 -2.01 10.76
CA LYS A 579 -8.39 -2.33 11.87
C LYS A 579 -7.72 -2.20 13.23
N ALA A 580 -6.46 -2.60 13.35
CA ALA A 580 -5.69 -2.45 14.58
C ALA A 580 -5.52 -0.97 14.96
N LEU A 581 -5.15 -0.12 13.99
CA LEU A 581 -5.02 1.33 14.20
C LEU A 581 -6.37 1.96 14.57
N LEU A 582 -7.44 1.59 13.88
CA LEU A 582 -8.79 2.07 14.18
C LEU A 582 -9.22 1.73 15.62
N ARG A 583 -9.00 0.49 16.07
CA ARG A 583 -9.30 0.03 17.45
C ARG A 583 -8.45 0.76 18.48
N TYR A 584 -7.15 0.91 18.20
CA TYR A 584 -6.24 1.62 19.10
C TYR A 584 -6.66 3.08 19.29
N ILE A 585 -6.85 3.83 18.19
CA ILE A 585 -7.22 5.25 18.23
C ILE A 585 -8.58 5.45 18.92
N SER A 586 -9.57 4.63 18.60
CA SER A 586 -10.88 4.72 19.24
C SER A 586 -10.80 4.51 20.74
N ARG A 587 -9.91 3.62 21.21
CA ARG A 587 -9.67 3.41 22.65
C ARG A 587 -8.94 4.59 23.29
N MET A 588 -7.95 5.17 22.59
CA MET A 588 -7.20 6.33 23.07
C MET A 588 -8.12 7.52 23.39
N HIS A 589 -9.22 7.66 22.62
CA HIS A 589 -10.24 8.72 22.78
C HIS A 589 -11.56 8.21 23.40
N GLN A 590 -11.62 6.95 23.83
CA GLN A 590 -12.82 6.33 24.44
C GLN A 590 -14.08 6.45 23.55
N THR A 591 -13.90 6.33 22.23
CA THR A 591 -14.97 6.39 21.23
C THR A 591 -15.33 5.01 20.70
N THR A 592 -16.51 4.89 20.09
CA THR A 592 -16.86 3.71 19.29
C THR A 592 -16.23 3.80 17.91
N TYR A 593 -16.24 2.69 17.20
CA TYR A 593 -15.75 2.63 15.81
C TYR A 593 -16.63 1.72 14.95
N THR A 594 -16.55 1.94 13.64
CA THR A 594 -17.11 1.07 12.60
C THR A 594 -16.01 0.78 11.58
N VAL A 595 -15.88 -0.47 11.16
CA VAL A 595 -14.92 -0.84 10.10
C VAL A 595 -15.55 -0.54 8.74
N SER A 596 -14.79 0.05 7.81
CA SER A 596 -15.23 0.31 6.43
C SER A 596 -15.64 -1.00 5.72
N PRO A 597 -16.63 -0.96 4.78
CA PRO A 597 -17.09 -2.14 4.06
C PRO A 597 -16.03 -2.73 3.12
N LEU A 598 -16.29 -3.91 2.60
CA LEU A 598 -15.56 -4.50 1.46
C LEU A 598 -16.12 -3.96 0.13
N THR A 599 -15.30 -4.08 -0.91
CA THR A 599 -15.64 -3.68 -2.30
C THR A 599 -16.88 -4.43 -2.79
N PRO A 600 -17.88 -3.74 -3.38
CA PRO A 600 -19.01 -4.38 -4.05
C PRO A 600 -18.56 -5.24 -5.22
N ASN A 601 -19.29 -6.32 -5.49
CA ASN A 601 -19.05 -7.19 -6.63
C ASN A 601 -20.30 -7.36 -7.50
N LYS A 602 -20.26 -8.25 -8.52
CA LYS A 602 -21.33 -8.52 -9.48
C LYS A 602 -21.86 -7.25 -10.14
N VAL A 603 -20.95 -6.34 -10.46
CA VAL A 603 -21.29 -5.07 -11.06
C VAL A 603 -21.72 -5.28 -12.50
N ARG A 604 -22.84 -4.63 -12.89
CA ARG A 604 -23.39 -4.70 -14.24
C ARG A 604 -24.13 -3.41 -14.59
N VAL A 605 -24.11 -3.06 -15.86
CA VAL A 605 -24.89 -1.96 -16.42
C VAL A 605 -25.65 -2.42 -17.66
N GLU A 606 -26.96 -2.17 -17.66
CA GLU A 606 -27.91 -2.57 -18.70
C GLU A 606 -28.64 -1.34 -19.24
N LEU A 607 -28.91 -1.32 -20.54
CA LEU A 607 -29.77 -0.29 -21.15
C LEU A 607 -31.24 -0.67 -20.95
N THR A 608 -32.00 0.20 -20.34
CA THR A 608 -33.42 -0.05 -20.07
C THR A 608 -34.35 0.41 -21.23
N GLY A 609 -33.76 1.00 -22.27
CA GLY A 609 -34.44 1.79 -23.29
C GLY A 609 -34.76 3.20 -22.80
N LYS A 610 -35.24 4.05 -23.67
CA LYS A 610 -35.64 5.43 -23.33
C LYS A 610 -34.47 6.37 -22.96
N GLY A 611 -33.23 6.04 -23.32
CA GLY A 611 -32.07 6.86 -22.97
C GLY A 611 -31.68 6.75 -21.50
N GLU A 612 -31.93 5.59 -20.89
CA GLU A 612 -31.52 5.28 -19.51
C GLU A 612 -30.62 4.05 -19.41
N ALA A 613 -29.64 4.09 -18.49
CA ALA A 613 -28.83 2.95 -18.09
C ALA A 613 -29.08 2.61 -16.62
N LYS A 614 -29.24 1.34 -16.30
CA LYS A 614 -29.37 0.82 -14.95
C LYS A 614 -28.11 0.10 -14.52
N LEU A 615 -27.39 0.70 -13.57
CA LEU A 615 -26.26 0.09 -12.88
C LEU A 615 -26.76 -0.73 -11.70
N SER A 616 -26.20 -1.93 -11.48
CA SER A 616 -26.53 -2.79 -10.34
C SER A 616 -25.27 -3.49 -9.81
N TRP A 617 -25.28 -3.86 -8.53
CA TRP A 617 -24.17 -4.50 -7.83
C TRP A 617 -24.63 -5.35 -6.66
N ALA A 618 -23.71 -6.05 -5.98
CA ALA A 618 -23.99 -6.78 -4.76
C ALA A 618 -23.04 -6.34 -3.62
N ALA A 619 -23.57 -6.34 -2.40
CA ALA A 619 -22.77 -6.13 -1.19
C ALA A 619 -21.92 -7.37 -0.87
N VAL A 620 -20.68 -7.13 -0.43
CA VAL A 620 -19.78 -8.19 0.03
C VAL A 620 -19.72 -8.19 1.56
N LYS A 621 -19.98 -9.36 2.17
CA LYS A 621 -19.90 -9.54 3.62
C LYS A 621 -18.46 -9.75 4.07
N ASP A 622 -18.03 -9.05 5.11
CA ASP A 622 -16.76 -9.33 5.79
C ASP A 622 -16.99 -10.33 6.91
N PRO A 623 -16.46 -11.58 6.81
CA PRO A 623 -16.68 -12.60 7.83
C PRO A 623 -15.93 -12.33 9.14
N LEU A 624 -14.91 -11.45 9.11
CA LEU A 624 -14.10 -11.10 10.27
C LEU A 624 -14.59 -9.85 10.99
N GLU A 625 -15.47 -9.03 10.35
CA GLU A 625 -15.89 -7.73 10.87
C GLU A 625 -17.41 -7.51 10.73
N PRO A 626 -18.19 -7.85 11.74
CA PRO A 626 -19.64 -7.67 11.69
C PRO A 626 -20.10 -6.24 11.50
N SER A 627 -19.29 -5.24 11.88
CA SER A 627 -19.61 -3.81 11.71
C SER A 627 -19.41 -3.31 10.27
N ALA A 628 -18.70 -4.06 9.42
CA ALA A 628 -18.35 -3.68 8.05
C ALA A 628 -19.53 -3.86 7.05
N VAL A 629 -20.74 -3.60 7.50
CA VAL A 629 -21.95 -3.68 6.65
C VAL A 629 -22.16 -2.34 5.93
N PRO A 630 -22.35 -2.34 4.60
CA PRO A 630 -22.69 -1.12 3.87
C PRO A 630 -24.01 -0.50 4.35
N THR A 631 -24.04 0.82 4.52
CA THR A 631 -25.23 1.62 4.76
C THR A 631 -25.59 2.47 3.56
N GLY A 632 -24.75 2.51 2.56
CA GLY A 632 -24.92 3.18 1.29
C GLY A 632 -23.79 2.85 0.32
N TYR A 633 -23.86 3.47 -0.85
CA TYR A 633 -22.90 3.31 -1.94
C TYR A 633 -22.60 4.66 -2.59
N ILE A 634 -21.45 4.75 -3.25
CA ILE A 634 -21.13 5.88 -4.12
C ILE A 634 -20.92 5.33 -5.53
N VAL A 635 -21.65 5.90 -6.48
CA VAL A 635 -21.49 5.62 -7.91
C VAL A 635 -20.68 6.74 -8.51
N TYR A 636 -19.51 6.41 -9.05
CA TYR A 636 -18.66 7.31 -9.81
C TYR A 636 -18.90 7.12 -11.30
N THR A 637 -19.03 8.20 -12.04
CA THR A 637 -19.35 8.22 -13.47
C THR A 637 -18.25 8.95 -14.25
N ALA A 638 -17.83 8.37 -15.37
CA ALA A 638 -16.99 9.02 -16.38
C ALA A 638 -17.73 9.03 -17.72
N ILE A 639 -17.61 10.11 -18.49
CA ILE A 639 -18.25 10.27 -19.80
C ILE A 639 -17.16 10.38 -20.86
N GLY A 640 -17.23 9.55 -21.90
CA GLY A 640 -16.23 9.48 -22.95
C GLY A 640 -14.84 9.21 -22.39
N LYS A 641 -13.87 10.09 -22.69
CA LYS A 641 -12.50 10.04 -22.21
C LYS A 641 -12.28 10.87 -20.93
N GLY A 642 -13.32 11.49 -20.38
CA GLY A 642 -13.22 12.27 -19.16
C GLY A 642 -12.88 11.43 -17.94
N GLY A 643 -12.39 12.09 -16.87
CA GLY A 643 -12.16 11.45 -15.57
C GLY A 643 -13.47 11.04 -14.88
N PHE A 644 -13.33 10.19 -13.86
CA PHE A 644 -14.46 9.90 -12.98
C PHE A 644 -14.80 11.14 -12.13
N ASP A 645 -16.10 11.40 -12.00
CA ASP A 645 -16.61 12.47 -11.16
C ASP A 645 -16.38 12.23 -9.66
N ASN A 646 -16.87 13.13 -8.80
CA ASN A 646 -16.72 12.98 -7.34
C ASN A 646 -17.78 12.05 -6.72
N GLY A 647 -18.61 11.40 -7.55
CA GLY A 647 -19.54 10.36 -7.16
C GLY A 647 -20.90 10.86 -6.69
N GLN A 648 -21.92 10.03 -6.91
CA GLN A 648 -23.29 10.19 -6.43
C GLN A 648 -23.53 9.23 -5.26
N TYR A 649 -23.94 9.76 -4.10
CA TYR A 649 -24.31 8.92 -2.96
C TYR A 649 -25.68 8.27 -3.16
N ILE A 650 -25.72 6.95 -2.99
CA ILE A 650 -26.93 6.12 -3.04
C ILE A 650 -27.19 5.57 -1.64
N GLN A 651 -28.29 5.97 -1.05
CA GLN A 651 -28.65 5.51 0.30
C GLN A 651 -29.00 4.02 0.28
N GLY A 652 -28.33 3.22 1.12
CA GLY A 652 -28.59 1.77 1.21
C GLY A 652 -29.93 1.46 1.92
N PRO A 653 -30.45 0.23 1.76
CA PRO A 653 -29.82 -0.96 1.17
C PRO A 653 -29.94 -1.08 -0.36
N GLN A 654 -30.22 0.01 -1.06
CA GLN A 654 -30.37 0.00 -2.52
C GLN A 654 -29.06 -0.39 -3.20
N THR A 655 -29.11 -1.42 -4.05
CA THR A 655 -27.97 -1.95 -4.83
C THR A 655 -28.14 -1.76 -6.33
N SER A 656 -28.85 -0.71 -6.72
CA SER A 656 -28.98 -0.30 -8.11
C SER A 656 -29.17 1.21 -8.22
N TYR A 657 -28.79 1.77 -9.35
CA TYR A 657 -28.94 3.18 -9.69
C TYR A 657 -29.25 3.31 -11.17
N THR A 658 -30.25 4.12 -11.51
CA THR A 658 -30.60 4.44 -12.89
C THR A 658 -30.16 5.87 -13.20
N ILE A 659 -29.57 6.06 -14.37
CA ILE A 659 -29.04 7.33 -14.84
C ILE A 659 -29.46 7.58 -16.28
N ASP A 660 -29.82 8.82 -16.59
CA ASP A 660 -30.07 9.26 -17.97
C ASP A 660 -28.73 9.29 -18.73
N VAL A 661 -28.71 8.69 -19.91
CA VAL A 661 -27.52 8.66 -20.77
C VAL A 661 -27.80 9.42 -22.08
N THR A 662 -26.81 10.21 -22.48
CA THR A 662 -26.85 10.91 -23.75
C THR A 662 -26.61 9.92 -24.87
N PRO A 663 -27.49 9.89 -25.92
CA PRO A 663 -27.34 8.97 -27.03
C PRO A 663 -25.98 9.11 -27.72
N GLY A 664 -25.33 7.97 -27.98
CA GLY A 664 -24.03 7.90 -28.65
C GLY A 664 -22.82 8.19 -27.74
N GLU A 665 -23.02 8.66 -26.51
CA GLU A 665 -21.94 8.89 -25.54
C GLU A 665 -21.65 7.62 -24.75
N LEU A 666 -20.35 7.36 -24.50
CA LEU A 666 -19.90 6.25 -23.66
C LEU A 666 -19.91 6.68 -22.19
N TYR A 667 -20.61 5.93 -21.35
CA TYR A 667 -20.61 6.08 -19.89
C TYR A 667 -19.86 4.93 -19.27
N SER A 668 -18.97 5.24 -18.31
CA SER A 668 -18.27 4.25 -17.50
C SER A 668 -18.56 4.48 -16.02
N PHE A 669 -18.75 3.39 -15.28
CA PHE A 669 -19.17 3.42 -13.88
C PHE A 669 -18.27 2.53 -13.02
N ARG A 670 -18.04 2.96 -11.78
CA ARG A 670 -17.51 2.14 -10.69
C ARG A 670 -18.25 2.45 -9.40
N VAL A 671 -18.34 1.49 -8.50
CA VAL A 671 -19.13 1.60 -7.27
C VAL A 671 -18.25 1.32 -6.06
N THR A 672 -18.40 2.12 -5.02
CA THR A 672 -17.86 1.84 -3.69
C THR A 672 -18.99 1.64 -2.68
N ALA A 673 -18.72 0.85 -1.65
CA ALA A 673 -19.61 0.72 -0.50
C ALA A 673 -19.16 1.64 0.62
N VAL A 674 -20.11 2.24 1.35
CA VAL A 674 -19.83 3.13 2.47
C VAL A 674 -20.67 2.79 3.70
N ASN A 675 -20.11 3.10 4.87
CA ASN A 675 -20.80 3.11 6.16
C ASN A 675 -20.19 4.19 7.07
N ALA A 676 -20.62 4.32 8.30
CA ALA A 676 -20.10 5.31 9.23
C ALA A 676 -18.56 5.25 9.43
N GLY A 677 -17.94 4.10 9.19
CA GLY A 677 -16.51 3.85 9.35
C GLY A 677 -15.65 4.25 8.15
N GLY A 678 -16.26 4.42 6.97
CA GLY A 678 -15.53 4.80 5.77
C GLY A 678 -16.04 4.20 4.48
N GLU A 679 -15.23 4.33 3.44
CA GLU A 679 -15.47 3.90 2.07
C GLU A 679 -14.59 2.69 1.72
N SER A 680 -15.12 1.76 0.91
CA SER A 680 -14.38 0.63 0.35
C SER A 680 -13.46 1.03 -0.79
N PHE A 681 -12.62 0.11 -1.26
CA PHE A 681 -12.05 0.19 -2.60
C PHE A 681 -13.15 0.16 -3.67
N PRO A 682 -12.91 0.71 -4.89
CA PRO A 682 -13.89 0.68 -5.97
C PRO A 682 -14.02 -0.72 -6.56
N SER A 683 -15.21 -1.00 -7.10
CA SER A 683 -15.45 -2.16 -7.97
C SER A 683 -14.64 -2.05 -9.26
N GLU A 684 -14.63 -3.10 -10.04
CA GLU A 684 -14.27 -3.04 -11.46
C GLU A 684 -15.14 -2.03 -12.20
N VAL A 685 -14.64 -1.51 -13.33
CA VAL A 685 -15.36 -0.56 -14.17
C VAL A 685 -16.28 -1.30 -15.12
N VAL A 686 -17.53 -0.83 -15.25
CA VAL A 686 -18.49 -1.27 -16.28
C VAL A 686 -18.88 -0.09 -17.14
N SER A 687 -19.21 -0.33 -18.41
CA SER A 687 -19.52 0.73 -19.39
C SER A 687 -20.79 0.46 -20.17
N ALA A 688 -21.49 1.51 -20.56
CA ALA A 688 -22.67 1.47 -21.39
C ALA A 688 -22.67 2.61 -22.44
N CYS A 689 -23.23 2.32 -23.61
CA CYS A 689 -23.45 3.32 -24.65
C CYS A 689 -24.78 3.02 -25.34
N ASP A 690 -25.72 3.99 -25.32
CA ASP A 690 -26.99 3.88 -26.03
C ASP A 690 -26.88 4.52 -27.42
N VAL A 691 -26.95 3.71 -28.46
CA VAL A 691 -26.96 4.19 -29.84
C VAL A 691 -28.39 4.05 -30.40
N PRO A 692 -29.14 5.13 -30.59
CA PRO A 692 -30.58 5.08 -30.87
C PRO A 692 -31.00 4.28 -32.10
N GLU A 693 -30.19 4.32 -33.15
CA GLU A 693 -30.45 3.59 -34.41
C GLU A 693 -29.88 2.15 -34.40
N ALA A 694 -29.24 1.75 -33.29
CA ALA A 694 -28.63 0.43 -33.22
C ALA A 694 -29.67 -0.68 -33.14
N GLN A 695 -29.58 -1.63 -34.05
CA GLN A 695 -30.42 -2.83 -34.05
C GLN A 695 -29.83 -3.98 -33.22
N LYS A 696 -28.59 -3.81 -32.76
CA LYS A 696 -27.81 -4.84 -32.07
C LYS A 696 -27.08 -4.25 -30.87
N THR A 697 -27.08 -5.00 -29.79
CA THR A 697 -26.37 -4.66 -28.55
C THR A 697 -25.25 -5.66 -28.27
N VAL A 698 -24.08 -5.16 -27.92
CA VAL A 698 -22.92 -5.95 -27.46
C VAL A 698 -22.91 -5.98 -25.93
N LEU A 699 -22.78 -7.18 -25.37
CA LEU A 699 -22.49 -7.37 -23.94
C LEU A 699 -20.98 -7.59 -23.77
N ILE A 700 -20.31 -6.69 -23.05
CA ILE A 700 -18.91 -6.88 -22.66
C ILE A 700 -18.87 -7.49 -21.25
N VAL A 701 -18.12 -8.58 -21.10
CA VAL A 701 -17.98 -9.32 -19.84
C VAL A 701 -16.53 -9.30 -19.39
N ASN A 702 -16.26 -8.74 -18.21
CA ASN A 702 -14.93 -8.83 -17.62
C ASN A 702 -14.78 -10.16 -16.86
N GLY A 703 -13.91 -11.04 -17.36
CA GLY A 703 -13.50 -12.29 -16.73
C GLY A 703 -12.06 -12.24 -16.21
N PHE A 704 -11.39 -11.10 -16.28
CA PHE A 704 -10.01 -10.94 -15.80
C PHE A 704 -9.99 -10.38 -14.35
N HIS A 705 -9.97 -11.28 -13.38
CA HIS A 705 -9.96 -10.96 -11.93
C HIS A 705 -8.67 -11.39 -11.24
N ARG A 706 -7.79 -12.11 -11.93
CA ARG A 706 -6.56 -12.66 -11.37
C ARG A 706 -5.67 -11.58 -10.75
N LEU A 707 -5.27 -11.82 -9.49
CA LEU A 707 -4.19 -11.16 -8.77
C LEU A 707 -3.32 -12.27 -8.17
N SER A 708 -2.06 -12.32 -8.55
CA SER A 708 -1.19 -13.44 -8.18
C SER A 708 0.26 -13.02 -7.95
N SER A 709 0.96 -13.83 -7.15
CA SER A 709 2.42 -13.81 -7.11
C SER A 709 3.00 -14.22 -8.48
N PRO A 710 4.30 -14.00 -8.72
CA PRO A 710 4.99 -14.66 -9.81
C PRO A 710 4.94 -16.19 -9.67
N PHE A 711 5.30 -16.88 -10.77
CA PHE A 711 5.37 -18.35 -10.78
C PHE A 711 6.20 -18.89 -9.62
N VAL A 712 5.65 -19.88 -8.92
CA VAL A 712 6.25 -20.44 -7.72
C VAL A 712 6.94 -21.75 -8.04
N ARG A 713 8.26 -21.80 -7.85
CA ARG A 713 9.02 -23.03 -7.79
C ARG A 713 9.05 -23.50 -6.34
N ASP A 714 8.47 -24.65 -6.05
CA ASP A 714 8.53 -25.29 -4.72
C ASP A 714 8.48 -26.81 -4.86
N ASN A 715 9.64 -27.42 -5.00
CA ASN A 715 9.80 -28.86 -5.13
C ASN A 715 10.90 -29.36 -4.18
N ALA A 716 11.35 -30.61 -4.31
CA ALA A 716 12.37 -31.19 -3.44
C ALA A 716 13.71 -30.46 -3.49
N VAL A 717 14.08 -29.84 -4.61
CA VAL A 717 15.39 -29.27 -4.88
C VAL A 717 15.35 -27.75 -5.00
N GLU A 718 14.28 -27.21 -5.60
CA GLU A 718 14.16 -25.80 -5.94
C GLU A 718 13.12 -25.08 -5.08
N GLN A 719 13.34 -23.78 -4.86
CA GLN A 719 12.44 -22.90 -4.16
C GLN A 719 12.60 -21.44 -4.63
N GLY A 720 11.48 -20.71 -4.82
CA GLY A 720 11.52 -19.30 -5.17
C GLY A 720 10.44 -18.86 -6.14
N PHE A 721 10.65 -17.68 -6.74
CA PHE A 721 9.72 -17.04 -7.67
C PHE A 721 10.40 -16.82 -9.03
N ASP A 722 9.75 -17.32 -10.08
CA ASP A 722 10.25 -17.25 -11.44
C ASP A 722 9.42 -16.28 -12.28
N LEU A 723 9.90 -15.03 -12.37
CA LEU A 723 9.25 -13.97 -13.14
C LEU A 723 9.36 -14.18 -14.66
N GLU A 724 10.29 -15.01 -15.13
CA GLU A 724 10.41 -15.32 -16.56
C GLU A 724 9.31 -16.30 -17.01
N GLU A 725 8.92 -17.24 -16.14
CA GLU A 725 7.85 -18.19 -16.44
C GLU A 725 6.46 -17.53 -16.31
N ASP A 726 6.23 -16.74 -15.25
CA ASP A 726 5.04 -15.91 -15.09
C ASP A 726 5.38 -14.77 -14.10
N PRO A 727 5.31 -13.51 -14.53
CA PRO A 727 5.58 -12.38 -13.64
C PRO A 727 4.50 -12.16 -12.56
N GLY A 728 3.39 -12.95 -12.62
CA GLY A 728 2.22 -12.72 -11.80
C GLY A 728 1.40 -11.50 -12.25
N VAL A 729 0.40 -11.16 -11.47
CA VAL A 729 -0.48 -10.02 -11.73
C VAL A 729 -0.63 -9.20 -10.45
N THR A 730 -0.08 -8.01 -10.42
CA THR A 730 -0.21 -7.08 -9.27
C THR A 730 -1.52 -6.31 -9.35
N TYR A 731 -1.96 -5.75 -8.21
CA TYR A 731 -3.05 -4.79 -8.17
C TYR A 731 -2.53 -3.41 -8.60
N GLY A 732 -2.99 -2.95 -9.77
CA GLY A 732 -2.46 -1.73 -10.36
C GLY A 732 -0.95 -1.80 -10.60
N ARG A 733 -0.28 -0.65 -10.56
CA ARG A 733 1.16 -0.53 -10.75
C ARG A 733 1.92 -0.96 -9.50
N THR A 734 3.11 -1.56 -9.67
CA THR A 734 4.02 -1.89 -8.56
C THR A 734 5.43 -1.37 -8.79
N ALA A 735 6.10 -0.95 -7.72
CA ALA A 735 7.54 -0.68 -7.65
C ALA A 735 8.32 -1.79 -6.92
N GLY A 736 7.67 -2.91 -6.61
CA GLY A 736 8.18 -3.92 -5.69
C GLY A 736 9.24 -4.86 -6.26
N TRP A 737 9.42 -4.90 -7.57
CA TRP A 737 10.38 -5.82 -8.21
C TRP A 737 11.77 -5.20 -8.35
N LEU A 738 12.77 -5.91 -7.84
CA LEU A 738 14.17 -5.55 -8.05
C LEU A 738 14.73 -6.17 -9.32
N GLY A 739 14.35 -7.43 -9.61
CA GLY A 739 14.83 -8.19 -10.74
C GLY A 739 14.41 -9.67 -10.66
N TYR A 740 15.14 -10.49 -11.40
CA TYR A 740 14.88 -11.93 -11.50
C TYR A 740 15.66 -12.70 -10.47
N GLN A 741 15.04 -13.71 -9.84
CA GLN A 741 15.73 -14.67 -9.00
C GLN A 741 16.64 -15.54 -9.86
N THR A 742 17.91 -15.70 -9.47
CA THR A 742 18.91 -16.45 -10.25
C THR A 742 19.35 -17.74 -9.58
N CYS A 743 19.10 -17.91 -8.29
CA CYS A 743 19.40 -19.13 -7.55
C CYS A 743 18.16 -19.69 -6.86
N PHE A 744 17.74 -20.91 -7.27
CA PHE A 744 16.58 -21.62 -6.74
C PHE A 744 16.97 -22.80 -5.83
N ASN A 745 18.26 -23.11 -5.65
CA ASN A 745 18.72 -24.31 -4.94
C ASN A 745 18.47 -24.24 -3.43
N LYS A 746 17.56 -25.05 -2.90
CA LYS A 746 17.24 -25.15 -1.46
C LYS A 746 18.44 -25.43 -0.56
N ALA A 747 19.42 -26.20 -1.06
CA ALA A 747 20.61 -26.55 -0.27
C ALA A 747 21.51 -25.36 0.05
N THR A 748 21.31 -24.23 -0.64
CA THR A 748 22.09 -22.99 -0.44
C THR A 748 21.37 -21.95 0.42
N MET A 749 20.28 -22.33 1.09
CA MET A 749 19.53 -21.47 1.98
C MET A 749 20.43 -20.83 3.05
N GLY A 750 20.31 -19.51 3.20
CA GLY A 750 21.09 -18.72 4.16
C GLY A 750 22.50 -18.34 3.71
N ARG A 751 22.91 -18.63 2.46
CA ARG A 751 24.15 -18.08 1.90
C ARG A 751 23.89 -16.64 1.42
N GLU A 752 24.75 -15.71 1.84
CA GLU A 752 24.71 -14.30 1.47
C GLU A 752 25.48 -13.99 0.18
N SER A 753 25.41 -14.86 -0.82
CA SER A 753 26.15 -14.74 -2.07
C SER A 753 25.23 -14.92 -3.27
N LYS A 754 25.72 -14.65 -4.48
CA LYS A 754 24.98 -14.88 -5.73
C LYS A 754 24.52 -16.33 -5.92
N ASP A 755 25.13 -17.27 -5.23
CA ASP A 755 24.76 -18.69 -5.22
C ASP A 755 23.82 -19.07 -4.08
N GLY A 756 23.36 -18.09 -3.29
CA GLY A 756 22.39 -18.30 -2.20
C GLY A 756 20.96 -18.38 -2.68
N LEU A 757 20.17 -19.26 -2.07
CA LEU A 757 18.74 -19.39 -2.35
C LEU A 757 18.04 -18.02 -2.31
N GLY A 758 17.29 -17.74 -3.35
CA GLY A 758 16.48 -16.51 -3.45
C GLY A 758 17.26 -15.33 -4.02
N TYR A 759 18.56 -15.42 -4.23
CA TYR A 759 19.35 -14.31 -4.75
C TYR A 759 18.74 -13.75 -6.02
N THR A 760 18.57 -12.43 -6.04
CA THR A 760 17.88 -11.68 -7.09
C THR A 760 18.83 -10.65 -7.70
N ASN A 761 18.85 -10.55 -9.04
CA ASN A 761 19.59 -9.49 -9.75
C ASN A 761 18.85 -8.13 -9.63
N ASP A 762 19.37 -7.08 -10.25
CA ASP A 762 18.84 -5.72 -10.17
C ASP A 762 18.33 -5.15 -11.51
N THR A 763 17.96 -6.04 -12.44
CA THR A 763 17.57 -5.66 -13.82
C THR A 763 16.26 -4.89 -13.92
N LEU A 764 15.37 -4.98 -12.92
CA LEU A 764 14.11 -4.27 -12.83
C LEU A 764 14.15 -3.09 -11.84
N GLN A 765 15.33 -2.79 -11.30
CA GLN A 765 15.50 -1.71 -10.33
C GLN A 765 15.01 -0.36 -10.87
N GLY A 766 14.11 0.29 -10.16
CA GLY A 766 13.55 1.59 -10.54
C GLY A 766 12.52 1.54 -11.67
N GLN A 767 12.13 0.34 -12.10
CA GLN A 767 11.03 0.17 -13.05
C GLN A 767 9.71 0.00 -12.29
N PHE A 768 8.67 0.68 -12.76
CA PHE A 768 7.30 0.41 -12.36
C PHE A 768 6.69 -0.58 -13.33
N ILE A 769 5.91 -1.52 -12.81
CA ILE A 769 5.31 -2.58 -13.62
C ILE A 769 3.80 -2.54 -13.39
N ALA A 770 3.05 -2.39 -14.48
CA ALA A 770 1.59 -2.40 -14.46
C ALA A 770 1.05 -3.83 -14.28
N GLY A 771 -0.06 -3.93 -13.54
CA GLY A 771 -0.82 -5.14 -13.31
C GLY A 771 -2.30 -4.95 -13.70
N ASN A 772 -3.21 -5.54 -12.91
CA ASN A 772 -4.65 -5.45 -13.17
C ASN A 772 -5.23 -4.15 -12.56
N ASP A 773 -5.75 -3.27 -13.42
CA ASP A 773 -6.42 -2.02 -13.04
C ASP A 773 -7.94 -2.15 -12.97
N PHE A 774 -8.49 -3.29 -13.41
CA PHE A 774 -9.94 -3.57 -13.44
C PHE A 774 -10.77 -2.58 -14.28
N ASP A 775 -10.19 -2.01 -15.34
CA ASP A 775 -10.81 -0.99 -16.21
C ASP A 775 -10.82 -1.38 -17.70
N TYR A 776 -10.69 -2.65 -18.02
CA TYR A 776 -10.51 -3.08 -19.42
C TYR A 776 -11.82 -3.10 -20.23
N ILE A 777 -12.99 -3.21 -19.58
CA ILE A 777 -14.30 -3.02 -20.21
C ILE A 777 -14.34 -1.67 -20.94
N ARG A 778 -13.81 -0.60 -20.34
CA ARG A 778 -13.76 0.74 -20.93
C ARG A 778 -12.98 0.74 -22.25
N THR A 779 -11.82 0.08 -22.30
CA THR A 779 -10.97 -0.02 -23.50
C THR A 779 -11.71 -0.71 -24.66
N HIS A 780 -12.42 -1.81 -24.39
CA HIS A 780 -13.22 -2.51 -25.39
C HIS A 780 -14.44 -1.64 -25.82
N ALA A 781 -15.13 -1.07 -24.85
CA ALA A 781 -16.28 -0.20 -25.09
C ALA A 781 -15.93 1.03 -25.92
N GLU A 782 -14.79 1.69 -25.69
CA GLU A 782 -14.29 2.80 -26.52
C GLU A 782 -14.08 2.38 -27.98
N ALA A 783 -13.51 1.19 -28.21
CA ALA A 783 -13.28 0.68 -29.54
C ALA A 783 -14.60 0.33 -30.28
N ILE A 784 -15.61 -0.18 -29.57
CA ILE A 784 -16.96 -0.47 -30.11
C ILE A 784 -17.72 0.83 -30.35
N ALA A 785 -17.76 1.74 -29.36
CA ALA A 785 -18.48 3.02 -29.43
C ALA A 785 -17.96 3.90 -30.57
N ALA A 786 -16.65 3.84 -30.90
CA ALA A 786 -16.08 4.54 -32.06
C ALA A 786 -16.73 4.19 -33.39
N THR A 787 -17.48 3.10 -33.48
CA THR A 787 -18.23 2.71 -34.68
C THR A 787 -19.58 3.43 -34.82
N GLN A 788 -20.15 3.89 -33.71
CA GLN A 788 -21.50 4.49 -33.61
C GLN A 788 -22.62 3.62 -34.25
N ARG A 789 -22.46 2.27 -34.15
CA ARG A 789 -23.42 1.32 -34.80
C ARG A 789 -24.06 0.35 -33.84
N TYR A 790 -23.48 0.17 -32.66
CA TYR A 790 -23.92 -0.86 -31.70
C TYR A 790 -24.08 -0.22 -30.32
N SER A 791 -25.15 -0.55 -29.67
CA SER A 791 -25.32 -0.25 -28.26
C SER A 791 -24.46 -1.20 -27.41
N ILE A 792 -24.08 -0.75 -26.21
CA ILE A 792 -23.14 -1.44 -25.33
C ILE A 792 -23.79 -1.58 -23.96
N ALA A 793 -23.75 -2.78 -23.40
CA ALA A 793 -23.98 -3.11 -22.02
C ALA A 793 -22.76 -3.89 -21.48
N SER A 794 -22.55 -3.95 -20.19
CA SER A 794 -21.41 -4.70 -19.65
C SER A 794 -21.63 -5.22 -18.24
N CYS A 795 -20.87 -6.24 -17.86
CA CYS A 795 -20.93 -6.83 -16.52
C CYS A 795 -19.62 -7.52 -16.13
N SER A 796 -19.47 -7.79 -14.82
CA SER A 796 -18.49 -8.75 -14.32
C SER A 796 -18.88 -10.18 -14.72
N ALA A 797 -17.92 -11.09 -14.87
CA ALA A 797 -18.22 -12.52 -15.07
C ALA A 797 -18.99 -13.10 -13.89
N GLU A 798 -18.77 -12.66 -12.66
CA GLU A 798 -19.53 -13.11 -11.48
C GLU A 798 -21.04 -12.81 -11.62
N ALA A 799 -21.42 -11.67 -12.21
CA ALA A 799 -22.83 -11.33 -12.44
C ALA A 799 -23.47 -12.25 -13.48
N LEU A 800 -22.72 -12.63 -14.52
CA LEU A 800 -23.15 -13.60 -15.52
C LEU A 800 -23.29 -14.99 -14.91
N GLU A 801 -22.27 -15.47 -14.21
CA GLU A 801 -22.21 -16.80 -13.58
C GLU A 801 -23.30 -17.04 -12.54
N THR A 802 -23.76 -15.98 -11.89
CA THR A 802 -24.86 -16.06 -10.90
C THR A 802 -26.26 -15.78 -11.48
N ASN A 803 -26.39 -15.74 -12.81
CA ASN A 803 -27.63 -15.48 -13.54
C ASN A 803 -28.29 -14.12 -13.24
N GLU A 804 -27.45 -13.13 -12.92
CA GLU A 804 -27.91 -11.74 -12.77
C GLU A 804 -27.97 -11.00 -14.12
N VAL A 805 -27.28 -11.57 -15.14
CA VAL A 805 -27.31 -11.16 -16.54
C VAL A 805 -27.55 -12.37 -17.42
N TYR A 806 -28.44 -12.25 -18.39
CA TYR A 806 -28.74 -13.32 -19.35
C TYR A 806 -28.15 -12.96 -20.73
N PRO A 807 -27.08 -13.63 -21.19
CA PRO A 807 -26.40 -13.26 -22.44
C PRO A 807 -27.31 -13.37 -23.68
N THR A 808 -28.31 -14.26 -23.68
CA THR A 808 -29.24 -14.47 -24.81
C THR A 808 -30.10 -13.25 -25.17
N GLN A 809 -30.11 -12.21 -24.34
CA GLN A 809 -30.75 -10.94 -24.64
C GLN A 809 -29.92 -10.01 -25.54
N TYR A 810 -28.66 -10.38 -25.80
CA TYR A 810 -27.69 -9.61 -26.58
C TYR A 810 -27.34 -10.31 -27.88
N ASN A 811 -26.76 -9.56 -28.81
CA ASN A 811 -26.42 -10.09 -30.14
C ASN A 811 -24.96 -10.60 -30.21
N MET A 812 -24.12 -10.05 -29.36
CA MET A 812 -22.70 -10.44 -29.26
C MET A 812 -22.27 -10.40 -27.81
N LEU A 813 -21.43 -11.33 -27.42
CA LEU A 813 -20.71 -11.35 -26.15
C LEU A 813 -19.22 -11.15 -26.41
N ASP A 814 -18.62 -10.13 -25.78
CA ASP A 814 -17.20 -9.83 -25.80
C ASP A 814 -16.61 -10.14 -24.42
N LEU A 815 -15.90 -11.29 -24.32
CA LEU A 815 -15.33 -11.81 -23.08
C LEU A 815 -13.85 -11.44 -22.96
N ILE A 816 -13.54 -10.66 -21.95
CA ILE A 816 -12.18 -10.24 -21.59
C ILE A 816 -11.63 -11.23 -20.57
N LEU A 817 -10.59 -11.98 -20.90
CA LEU A 817 -9.92 -12.92 -20.02
C LEU A 817 -8.49 -12.47 -19.63
N GLY A 818 -7.92 -11.49 -20.32
CA GLY A 818 -6.62 -10.92 -20.00
C GLY A 818 -5.54 -11.96 -19.71
N LEU A 819 -5.08 -12.01 -18.45
CA LEU A 819 -4.14 -13.02 -17.93
C LEU A 819 -4.82 -14.01 -16.98
N GLU A 820 -6.13 -14.19 -17.07
CA GLU A 820 -6.87 -15.14 -16.25
C GLU A 820 -6.45 -16.59 -16.55
N ARG A 821 -6.11 -17.34 -15.52
CA ARG A 821 -5.74 -18.78 -15.60
C ARG A 821 -5.79 -19.46 -14.25
N ASN A 822 -5.84 -20.78 -14.24
CA ASN A 822 -5.56 -21.58 -13.05
C ASN A 822 -4.06 -21.78 -12.93
N ASP A 823 -3.40 -20.92 -12.16
CA ASP A 823 -1.94 -20.98 -11.97
C ASP A 823 -1.51 -22.02 -10.93
N GLY A 824 -2.44 -22.51 -10.10
CA GLY A 824 -2.20 -23.54 -9.10
C GLY A 824 -1.42 -23.09 -7.86
N TYR A 825 -1.00 -21.82 -7.80
CA TYR A 825 -0.20 -21.29 -6.68
C TYR A 825 -0.75 -19.99 -6.06
N SER A 826 -1.70 -19.29 -6.69
CA SER A 826 -2.39 -18.14 -6.11
C SER A 826 -3.18 -18.54 -4.85
N LEU A 827 -3.31 -17.63 -3.92
CA LEU A 827 -4.09 -17.80 -2.69
C LEU A 827 -5.61 -17.82 -2.95
N ARG A 828 -6.03 -17.28 -4.09
CA ARG A 828 -7.38 -17.44 -4.63
C ARG A 828 -7.33 -18.42 -5.79
N HIS A 829 -8.41 -19.17 -5.96
CA HIS A 829 -8.57 -20.05 -7.11
C HIS A 829 -9.14 -19.25 -8.28
N TYR A 830 -8.38 -19.20 -9.36
CA TYR A 830 -8.78 -18.58 -10.63
C TYR A 830 -8.98 -19.66 -11.69
N GLN A 831 -9.80 -19.39 -12.69
CA GLN A 831 -10.08 -20.27 -13.83
C GLN A 831 -10.33 -19.44 -15.07
N THR A 832 -9.69 -19.76 -16.18
CA THR A 832 -9.93 -19.09 -17.46
C THR A 832 -11.42 -19.17 -17.84
N PHE A 833 -12.01 -20.36 -17.72
CA PHE A 833 -13.45 -20.56 -17.87
C PHE A 833 -14.01 -21.37 -16.71
N SER A 834 -14.82 -20.76 -15.89
CA SER A 834 -15.56 -21.48 -14.87
C SER A 834 -16.61 -22.42 -15.51
N PRO A 835 -17.10 -23.44 -14.80
CA PRO A 835 -18.16 -24.32 -15.31
C PRO A 835 -19.42 -23.55 -15.75
N MET A 836 -19.82 -22.52 -14.98
CA MET A 836 -21.00 -21.71 -15.30
C MET A 836 -20.76 -20.83 -16.53
N LEU A 837 -19.58 -20.22 -16.64
CA LEU A 837 -19.22 -19.43 -17.81
C LEU A 837 -19.24 -20.28 -19.10
N LYS A 838 -18.70 -21.51 -19.07
CA LYS A 838 -18.76 -22.44 -20.21
C LYS A 838 -20.20 -22.74 -20.61
N GLU A 839 -21.09 -22.93 -19.63
CA GLU A 839 -22.50 -23.22 -19.91
C GLU A 839 -23.21 -22.01 -20.54
N HIS A 840 -22.97 -20.80 -20.03
CA HIS A 840 -23.51 -19.58 -20.63
C HIS A 840 -23.03 -19.37 -22.06
N LEU A 841 -21.76 -19.63 -22.35
CA LEU A 841 -21.20 -19.50 -23.70
C LEU A 841 -21.79 -20.55 -24.65
N ARG A 842 -21.98 -21.81 -24.22
CA ARG A 842 -22.66 -22.84 -25.01
C ARG A 842 -24.09 -22.46 -25.33
N LEU A 843 -24.84 -22.05 -24.30
CA LEU A 843 -26.21 -21.60 -24.47
C LEU A 843 -26.32 -20.44 -25.43
N PHE A 844 -25.47 -19.45 -25.27
CA PHE A 844 -25.42 -18.25 -26.13
C PHE A 844 -25.12 -18.60 -27.60
N ALA A 845 -24.10 -19.42 -27.84
CA ALA A 845 -23.76 -19.93 -29.18
C ALA A 845 -24.92 -20.74 -29.79
N SER A 846 -25.57 -21.61 -29.03
CA SER A 846 -26.72 -22.41 -29.51
C SER A 846 -27.94 -21.59 -29.89
N HIS A 847 -28.03 -20.34 -29.41
CA HIS A 847 -29.06 -19.38 -29.80
C HIS A 847 -28.63 -18.43 -30.93
N GLY A 848 -27.51 -18.70 -31.58
CA GLY A 848 -26.97 -17.92 -32.68
C GLY A 848 -26.23 -16.64 -32.24
N GLY A 849 -25.87 -16.51 -30.97
CA GLY A 849 -25.12 -15.38 -30.45
C GLY A 849 -23.66 -15.34 -30.94
N ALA A 850 -23.16 -14.17 -31.30
CA ALA A 850 -21.79 -14.00 -31.77
C ALA A 850 -20.81 -13.88 -30.60
N LEU A 851 -19.69 -14.61 -30.64
CA LEU A 851 -18.69 -14.65 -29.58
C LEU A 851 -17.38 -13.97 -29.99
N LEU A 852 -16.90 -13.06 -29.15
CA LEU A 852 -15.52 -12.60 -29.12
C LEU A 852 -14.91 -12.99 -27.78
N VAL A 853 -13.77 -13.68 -27.79
CA VAL A 853 -13.04 -14.07 -26.58
C VAL A 853 -11.58 -13.66 -26.75
N SER A 854 -10.99 -13.00 -25.76
CA SER A 854 -9.60 -12.55 -25.81
C SER A 854 -8.87 -12.81 -24.49
N GLY A 855 -7.65 -13.36 -24.56
CA GLY A 855 -6.81 -13.62 -23.39
C GLY A 855 -5.56 -14.44 -23.73
N SER A 856 -4.57 -14.40 -22.85
CA SER A 856 -3.29 -15.08 -23.03
C SER A 856 -3.34 -16.61 -22.79
N TYR A 857 -4.35 -17.11 -22.05
CA TYR A 857 -4.39 -18.50 -21.60
C TYR A 857 -5.68 -19.22 -22.00
N VAL A 858 -6.35 -18.73 -23.04
CA VAL A 858 -7.64 -19.26 -23.53
C VAL A 858 -7.52 -20.72 -23.96
N GLY A 859 -6.40 -21.11 -24.54
CA GLY A 859 -6.14 -22.47 -25.02
C GLY A 859 -5.21 -23.25 -24.09
N SER A 860 -4.12 -22.64 -23.65
CA SER A 860 -3.05 -23.31 -22.90
C SER A 860 -3.47 -23.75 -21.49
N ASP A 861 -4.41 -23.05 -20.85
CA ASP A 861 -4.97 -23.43 -19.53
C ASP A 861 -6.04 -24.56 -19.63
N MET A 862 -6.58 -24.80 -20.82
CA MET A 862 -7.71 -25.71 -21.07
C MET A 862 -7.23 -27.12 -21.46
N GLN A 863 -6.53 -27.79 -20.53
CA GLN A 863 -5.86 -29.07 -20.82
C GLN A 863 -6.68 -30.32 -20.49
N MET A 864 -7.70 -30.21 -19.64
CA MET A 864 -8.55 -31.35 -19.28
C MET A 864 -9.45 -31.76 -20.48
N PRO A 865 -9.78 -33.05 -20.66
CA PRO A 865 -10.59 -33.48 -21.80
C PRO A 865 -11.94 -32.78 -21.96
N ALA A 866 -12.57 -32.36 -20.86
CA ALA A 866 -13.83 -31.61 -20.89
C ALA A 866 -13.62 -30.18 -21.37
N ASP A 867 -12.48 -29.60 -21.02
CA ASP A 867 -12.12 -28.23 -21.40
C ASP A 867 -11.75 -28.15 -22.89
N ARG A 868 -10.95 -29.09 -23.38
CA ARG A 868 -10.64 -29.22 -24.80
C ARG A 868 -11.90 -29.37 -25.65
N ARG A 869 -12.84 -30.24 -25.22
CA ARG A 869 -14.14 -30.37 -25.91
C ARG A 869 -14.93 -29.08 -25.92
N PHE A 870 -14.91 -28.31 -24.83
CA PHE A 870 -15.55 -27.00 -24.82
C PHE A 870 -14.93 -26.05 -25.86
N LEU A 871 -13.59 -25.97 -25.95
CA LEU A 871 -12.92 -25.15 -26.96
C LEU A 871 -13.26 -25.61 -28.39
N GLU A 872 -13.20 -26.91 -28.65
CA GLU A 872 -13.50 -27.51 -29.98
C GLU A 872 -14.97 -27.31 -30.38
N ASP A 873 -15.90 -27.50 -29.45
CA ASP A 873 -17.33 -27.42 -29.74
C ASP A 873 -17.85 -25.98 -29.83
N VAL A 874 -17.34 -25.07 -28.99
CA VAL A 874 -17.88 -23.69 -28.86
C VAL A 874 -16.98 -22.64 -29.50
N LEU A 875 -15.69 -22.66 -29.23
CA LEU A 875 -14.74 -21.67 -29.76
C LEU A 875 -14.08 -22.12 -31.07
N LYS A 876 -14.31 -23.39 -31.47
CA LYS A 876 -13.79 -23.99 -32.69
C LYS A 876 -12.26 -23.89 -32.83
N CYS A 877 -11.56 -24.01 -31.71
CA CYS A 877 -10.11 -23.99 -31.64
C CYS A 877 -9.58 -24.95 -30.58
N TYR A 878 -8.28 -25.16 -30.55
CA TYR A 878 -7.55 -25.77 -29.45
C TYR A 878 -6.24 -25.04 -29.18
N GLY A 879 -5.73 -25.11 -27.97
CA GLY A 879 -4.44 -24.52 -27.60
C GLY A 879 -3.29 -25.46 -27.94
N GLU A 880 -2.30 -24.98 -28.68
CA GLU A 880 -1.04 -25.69 -28.98
C GLU A 880 0.03 -25.39 -27.90
N GLY A 881 -0.18 -24.37 -27.10
CA GLY A 881 0.71 -23.89 -26.04
C GLY A 881 0.86 -22.37 -26.10
N VAL A 882 1.76 -21.86 -25.27
CA VAL A 882 2.07 -20.43 -25.25
C VAL A 882 3.16 -20.08 -26.26
N ASN A 883 3.06 -18.91 -26.87
CA ASN A 883 4.06 -18.38 -27.78
C ASN A 883 5.30 -17.91 -27.01
N ARG A 884 6.40 -18.68 -27.15
CA ARG A 884 7.72 -18.41 -26.56
C ARG A 884 8.71 -17.93 -27.62
N ASP A 885 8.30 -17.00 -28.49
CA ASP A 885 9.21 -16.42 -29.51
C ASP A 885 10.51 -15.96 -28.82
N SER A 886 11.64 -16.59 -29.21
CA SER A 886 12.96 -16.32 -28.65
C SER A 886 13.42 -14.86 -28.84
N LEU A 887 12.87 -14.18 -29.86
CA LEU A 887 13.11 -12.76 -30.12
C LEU A 887 12.06 -11.86 -29.46
N GLN A 888 11.07 -12.46 -28.77
CA GLN A 888 9.99 -11.77 -28.05
C GLN A 888 9.36 -10.61 -28.87
N ARG A 889 9.11 -10.85 -30.16
CA ARG A 889 8.53 -9.85 -31.07
C ARG A 889 7.08 -9.59 -30.67
N ASP A 890 6.70 -8.34 -30.64
CA ASP A 890 5.43 -7.83 -30.12
C ASP A 890 4.41 -7.45 -31.20
N THR A 891 4.60 -7.98 -32.44
CA THR A 891 3.79 -7.64 -33.62
C THR A 891 2.89 -8.79 -34.04
N ILE A 892 1.63 -8.46 -34.35
CA ILE A 892 0.61 -9.37 -34.89
C ILE A 892 0.06 -8.79 -36.19
N SER A 893 -0.21 -9.67 -37.17
CA SER A 893 -0.81 -9.31 -38.43
C SER A 893 -2.09 -10.08 -38.69
N GLY A 894 -3.14 -9.42 -39.17
CA GLY A 894 -4.41 -10.03 -39.58
C GLY A 894 -5.51 -9.00 -39.78
N LEU A 895 -6.62 -9.43 -40.36
CA LEU A 895 -7.77 -8.57 -40.69
C LEU A 895 -7.40 -7.26 -41.43
N GLY A 896 -6.38 -7.34 -42.31
CA GLY A 896 -5.92 -6.20 -43.10
C GLY A 896 -5.09 -5.16 -42.37
N THR A 897 -4.60 -5.45 -41.17
CA THR A 897 -3.75 -4.54 -40.38
C THR A 897 -2.63 -5.28 -39.67
N THR A 898 -1.59 -4.52 -39.32
CA THR A 898 -0.51 -4.98 -38.42
C THR A 898 -0.45 -4.04 -37.26
N PHE A 899 -0.26 -4.60 -36.04
CA PHE A 899 -0.25 -3.84 -34.80
C PHE A 899 0.71 -4.45 -33.81
N GLU A 900 1.14 -3.62 -32.84
CA GLU A 900 1.96 -4.00 -31.70
C GLU A 900 1.08 -4.16 -30.44
N PHE A 901 1.50 -5.07 -29.55
CA PHE A 901 0.87 -5.27 -28.25
C PHE A 901 1.90 -5.25 -27.11
N TYR A 902 1.45 -4.99 -25.89
CA TYR A 902 2.30 -5.00 -24.69
C TYR A 902 2.71 -6.45 -24.36
N ARG A 903 3.90 -6.85 -24.80
CA ARG A 903 4.49 -8.16 -24.53
C ARG A 903 5.54 -8.13 -23.42
N HIS A 904 6.16 -6.98 -23.19
CA HIS A 904 7.22 -6.79 -22.20
C HIS A 904 6.69 -6.04 -20.98
N LEU A 905 7.23 -6.38 -19.80
CA LEU A 905 6.92 -5.65 -18.56
C LEU A 905 7.14 -4.15 -18.77
N ASN A 906 6.17 -3.35 -18.40
CA ASN A 906 6.18 -1.89 -18.57
C ASN A 906 5.28 -1.22 -17.54
N GLU A 907 5.30 0.11 -17.47
CA GLU A 907 4.55 0.88 -16.48
C GLU A 907 3.17 1.36 -16.95
N THR A 908 2.85 1.18 -18.23
CA THR A 908 1.63 1.72 -18.84
C THR A 908 0.46 0.74 -18.76
N HIS A 909 0.71 -0.52 -19.11
CA HIS A 909 -0.30 -1.57 -19.22
C HIS A 909 0.30 -2.92 -18.82
N TYR A 910 -0.49 -3.83 -18.26
CA TYR A 910 0.01 -5.18 -18.02
C TYR A 910 0.50 -5.84 -19.31
N ALA A 911 1.42 -6.77 -19.20
CA ALA A 911 2.06 -7.39 -20.35
C ALA A 911 1.58 -8.84 -20.58
N ALA A 912 1.18 -9.14 -21.81
CA ALA A 912 0.92 -10.52 -22.28
C ALA A 912 2.24 -11.19 -22.68
N THR A 913 3.06 -11.57 -21.69
CA THR A 913 4.42 -12.11 -21.91
C THR A 913 4.39 -13.47 -22.63
N HIS A 914 3.36 -14.26 -22.41
CA HIS A 914 3.17 -15.60 -22.94
C HIS A 914 1.77 -15.76 -23.57
N PRO A 915 1.49 -15.10 -24.74
CA PRO A 915 0.21 -15.24 -25.42
C PRO A 915 0.06 -16.65 -26.00
N ASP A 916 -1.18 -17.11 -26.19
CA ASP A 916 -1.49 -18.45 -26.70
C ASP A 916 -1.25 -18.62 -28.20
N ILE A 917 -0.86 -19.83 -28.59
CA ILE A 917 -0.94 -20.31 -29.96
C ILE A 917 -2.25 -21.11 -30.08
N LEU A 918 -3.16 -20.61 -30.94
CA LEU A 918 -4.46 -21.24 -31.19
C LEU A 918 -4.51 -21.90 -32.54
N GLN A 919 -4.94 -23.16 -32.60
CA GLN A 919 -5.15 -23.88 -33.85
C GLN A 919 -6.65 -24.02 -34.13
N PRO A 920 -7.08 -23.80 -35.41
CA PRO A 920 -8.48 -23.90 -35.78
C PRO A 920 -8.97 -25.35 -35.90
N VAL A 921 -10.21 -25.60 -35.46
CA VAL A 921 -10.96 -26.83 -35.78
C VAL A 921 -11.83 -26.57 -36.98
N VAL A 922 -11.58 -27.30 -38.09
CA VAL A 922 -12.34 -27.16 -39.34
C VAL A 922 -13.86 -27.17 -39.09
N PRO A 923 -14.63 -26.20 -39.63
CA PRO A 923 -14.29 -25.26 -40.73
C PRO A 923 -13.73 -23.90 -40.30
N ALA A 924 -13.37 -23.70 -39.00
CA ALA A 924 -12.72 -22.49 -38.54
C ALA A 924 -11.32 -22.32 -39.22
N TYR A 925 -10.78 -21.11 -39.15
CA TYR A 925 -9.51 -20.76 -39.78
C TYR A 925 -8.73 -19.75 -38.95
N SER A 926 -7.41 -19.71 -39.17
CA SER A 926 -6.54 -18.70 -38.56
C SER A 926 -6.77 -17.34 -39.21
N ALA A 927 -7.20 -16.34 -38.42
CA ALA A 927 -7.51 -14.99 -38.87
C ALA A 927 -6.39 -13.98 -38.63
N MET A 928 -5.49 -14.27 -37.67
CA MET A 928 -4.31 -13.46 -37.36
C MET A 928 -3.12 -14.34 -37.00
N ILE A 929 -1.91 -13.85 -37.28
CA ILE A 929 -0.65 -14.57 -37.04
C ILE A 929 0.35 -13.70 -36.28
N TYR A 930 1.13 -14.32 -35.42
CA TYR A 930 2.32 -13.74 -34.81
C TYR A 930 3.44 -13.61 -35.86
N THR A 931 4.46 -12.81 -35.58
CA THR A 931 5.59 -12.60 -36.51
C THR A 931 6.35 -13.88 -36.86
N ASP A 932 6.33 -14.89 -35.97
CA ASP A 932 6.93 -16.22 -36.18
C ASP A 932 6.05 -17.18 -37.02
N GLY A 933 4.87 -16.73 -37.42
CA GLY A 933 3.95 -17.47 -38.26
C GLY A 933 2.93 -18.35 -37.54
N TYR A 934 2.99 -18.44 -36.20
CA TYR A 934 1.98 -19.15 -35.45
C TYR A 934 0.65 -18.39 -35.39
N SER A 935 -0.46 -19.15 -35.28
CA SER A 935 -1.80 -18.57 -35.23
C SER A 935 -2.05 -17.86 -33.91
N ALA A 936 -2.39 -16.57 -33.98
CA ALA A 936 -2.73 -15.71 -32.85
C ALA A 936 -4.26 -15.58 -32.67
N CYS A 937 -5.06 -15.96 -33.65
CA CYS A 937 -6.51 -15.80 -33.60
C CYS A 937 -7.18 -16.81 -34.54
N VAL A 938 -8.26 -17.41 -34.05
CA VAL A 938 -9.13 -18.31 -34.79
C VAL A 938 -10.49 -17.69 -35.02
N ALA A 939 -11.01 -17.76 -36.25
CA ALA A 939 -12.34 -17.30 -36.64
C ALA A 939 -13.20 -18.45 -37.12
N TYR A 940 -14.45 -18.50 -36.68
CA TYR A 940 -15.49 -19.42 -37.12
C TYR A 940 -16.67 -18.67 -37.71
N ASP A 941 -16.95 -18.93 -38.97
CA ASP A 941 -18.07 -18.36 -39.74
C ASP A 941 -19.11 -19.43 -40.03
N GLY A 942 -19.84 -19.86 -38.98
CA GLY A 942 -20.87 -20.87 -39.08
C GLY A 942 -22.22 -20.26 -39.44
N SER A 943 -23.10 -21.12 -39.96
CA SER A 943 -24.50 -20.76 -40.23
C SER A 943 -25.34 -20.74 -38.95
N ASP A 944 -24.88 -21.40 -37.91
CA ASP A 944 -25.49 -21.50 -36.58
C ASP A 944 -25.10 -20.32 -35.67
N TYR A 945 -23.81 -19.97 -35.61
CA TYR A 945 -23.27 -18.80 -34.91
C TYR A 945 -21.91 -18.43 -35.49
N LYS A 946 -21.36 -17.30 -35.02
CA LYS A 946 -20.01 -16.86 -35.36
C LYS A 946 -19.16 -16.69 -34.11
N ALA A 947 -17.88 -17.04 -34.18
CA ALA A 947 -16.95 -16.86 -33.08
C ALA A 947 -15.58 -16.34 -33.58
N MET A 948 -14.95 -15.52 -32.75
CA MET A 948 -13.57 -15.11 -32.91
C MET A 948 -12.85 -15.21 -31.58
N THR A 949 -11.76 -15.99 -31.53
CA THR A 949 -10.97 -16.23 -30.32
C THR A 949 -9.55 -15.74 -30.54
N LEU A 950 -9.12 -14.80 -29.70
CA LEU A 950 -7.78 -14.22 -29.70
C LEU A 950 -6.94 -14.90 -28.61
N GLY A 951 -5.77 -15.41 -28.97
CA GLY A 951 -4.78 -15.97 -28.04
C GLY A 951 -3.96 -14.90 -27.31
N PHE A 952 -4.36 -13.64 -27.40
CA PHE A 952 -3.79 -12.49 -26.71
C PHE A 952 -4.90 -11.55 -26.28
N PRO A 953 -4.70 -10.75 -25.19
CA PRO A 953 -5.69 -9.77 -24.75
C PRO A 953 -5.81 -8.62 -25.75
N PHE A 954 -7.03 -8.31 -26.19
CA PHE A 954 -7.30 -7.20 -27.12
C PHE A 954 -6.87 -5.84 -26.55
N GLU A 955 -7.11 -5.62 -25.27
CA GLU A 955 -6.75 -4.40 -24.55
C GLU A 955 -5.24 -4.15 -24.48
N CYS A 956 -4.41 -5.20 -24.63
CA CYS A 956 -2.94 -5.08 -24.73
C CYS A 956 -2.44 -4.46 -26.04
N ILE A 957 -3.28 -4.25 -27.04
CA ILE A 957 -2.86 -3.56 -28.30
C ILE A 957 -2.47 -2.12 -27.97
N LYS A 958 -1.24 -1.72 -28.30
CA LYS A 958 -0.68 -0.42 -27.86
C LYS A 958 -1.43 0.79 -28.43
N SER A 959 -1.73 0.78 -29.73
CA SER A 959 -2.35 1.91 -30.42
C SER A 959 -3.87 1.89 -30.35
N GLU A 960 -4.47 2.94 -29.78
CA GLU A 960 -5.92 3.13 -29.78
C GLU A 960 -6.52 3.08 -31.19
N GLN A 961 -5.88 3.74 -32.15
CA GLN A 961 -6.33 3.72 -33.54
C GLN A 961 -6.35 2.29 -34.11
N LYS A 962 -5.34 1.47 -33.74
CA LYS A 962 -5.30 0.07 -34.17
C LYS A 962 -6.38 -0.77 -33.49
N ARG A 963 -6.65 -0.53 -32.18
CA ARG A 963 -7.77 -1.16 -31.46
C ARG A 963 -9.10 -0.85 -32.16
N GLN A 964 -9.37 0.41 -32.49
CA GLN A 964 -10.60 0.81 -33.20
C GLN A 964 -10.71 0.18 -34.59
N MET A 965 -9.60 0.13 -35.37
CA MET A 965 -9.58 -0.51 -36.69
C MET A 965 -9.85 -2.01 -36.56
N LEU A 966 -9.19 -2.70 -35.66
CA LEU A 966 -9.34 -4.13 -35.43
C LEU A 966 -10.75 -4.46 -34.98
N MET A 967 -11.28 -3.75 -33.98
CA MET A 967 -12.64 -3.95 -33.46
C MET A 967 -13.69 -3.73 -34.52
N ARG A 968 -13.51 -2.74 -35.42
CA ARG A 968 -14.40 -2.54 -36.57
C ARG A 968 -14.41 -3.75 -37.51
N GLY A 969 -13.24 -4.36 -37.78
CA GLY A 969 -13.11 -5.58 -38.55
C GLY A 969 -13.80 -6.77 -37.88
N ILE A 970 -13.59 -6.95 -36.60
CA ILE A 970 -14.20 -7.99 -35.76
C ILE A 970 -15.74 -7.86 -35.73
N LEU A 971 -16.26 -6.67 -35.48
CA LEU A 971 -17.72 -6.41 -35.44
C LEU A 971 -18.37 -6.63 -36.81
N ARG A 972 -17.65 -6.26 -37.89
CA ARG A 972 -18.12 -6.53 -39.24
C ARG A 972 -18.22 -8.03 -39.53
N PHE A 973 -17.23 -8.80 -39.13
CA PHE A 973 -17.25 -10.27 -39.26
C PHE A 973 -18.36 -10.91 -38.42
N LEU A 974 -18.45 -10.56 -37.14
CA LEU A 974 -19.36 -11.21 -36.18
C LEU A 974 -20.83 -10.80 -36.36
N LEU A 975 -21.10 -9.55 -36.68
CA LEU A 975 -22.46 -8.98 -36.60
C LEU A 975 -23.08 -8.59 -37.93
N GLN A 976 -22.30 -8.51 -39.03
CA GLN A 976 -22.91 -8.21 -40.37
C GLN A 976 -23.11 -9.51 -41.15
N SER A 977 -24.32 -9.73 -41.66
CA SER A 977 -24.55 -10.71 -42.72
C SER A 977 -23.92 -10.20 -44.02
N LEU A 978 -23.26 -11.09 -44.76
CA LEU A 978 -22.77 -10.81 -46.12
C LEU A 978 -23.86 -10.34 -47.04
#